data_31a278e18cd6a80685007f6c548e22be
#
_entry.id   31a278e18cd6a80685007f6c548e22be
#
_cell.length_a   1.000
_cell.length_b   1.000
_cell.length_c   1.000
_cell.angle_alpha   90.00
_cell.angle_beta   90.00
_cell.angle_gamma   90.00
#
_symmetry.space_group_name_H-M   'P 1'
#
loop_
_entity.id
_entity.type
_entity.pdbx_description
1 polymer ?
#
loop_
_entity_poly.entity_id
_entity_poly.type
_entity_poly.pdbx_seq_one_letter_code
_entity_poly.pdbx_strand_id
1 'polypeptide(L)'
;MKRILLASLAVCLGAVAGCGPRRPPQKFQQKLVVLGFDGMDPRLVKKWMDEGKLPNMKTLAARGSGVRPLGTTHSPESPTAWASFATGMNAGKHNIYDFLIRDTNSYLPDLGMVHFEPPRFILNYIPIAKPVVQSIRGGTSFWVTAGRAGVRSSMLTVPVTFPPEDVPNGELLSGLPLPDIRRTMGTFYYFGTDLSRYEEGNTEFGGILKRLVFEGDVAQTELIGPPNPIVNQQLRELRAASPASAASELDRMKLAELEAREDVRLPVTIHWNKPAKSATVNIGDSTIHLAEHEWSKWINLDFNINLLIRVHGMAQLYLIGAGPELQLYISPVNWRPENPPAPISSPASLSADIHERLGPYRTLGWAEATWPLNEDRIDEKTFMDDLYRAFDDRAQVILQRIDTKQWDLLVGVIESTDRVQHMMWRLIDPTHPMYDKALAAKYGDSIERVYRKCDDFIGEVMARVGQTTPILIVSDHGFHSFRQSVNLNTWLVQEGFMAIQGRQPGDKKLQDLFAGGGTFWENVDWTHTKAYAMGLGQIYVNLLGREGHGIVAPADSDAVQNTLVGRLLTMTDPKTNARMIDAVYKRDDIYKGPFLQNASELQIGLADGYRVSWQSTLGGSPPGIVYPNMKKWSGDHGSYDYKQTSGTLISSRPLAGDHADIMDIAPTVLKYFGVPIPSDIDGKPIF
;
A
#
# COMPACT_ATOMS: atom_id res chain seq x y z
N MET A 1 61.58 -23.07 -19.19
CA MET A 1 60.84 -22.55 -18.00
C MET A 1 59.48 -21.89 -18.27
N LYS A 2 59.01 -21.65 -19.48
CA LYS A 2 57.72 -21.02 -19.77
C LYS A 2 56.55 -22.01 -20.01
N ARG A 3 56.76 -23.34 -20.03
CA ARG A 3 55.75 -24.36 -20.24
C ARG A 3 55.27 -25.09 -18.98
N ILE A 4 55.94 -24.87 -17.85
CA ILE A 4 55.57 -25.49 -16.55
C ILE A 4 54.64 -24.58 -15.71
N LEU A 5 54.61 -23.27 -15.98
CA LEU A 5 53.74 -22.34 -15.26
C LEU A 5 52.28 -22.34 -15.77
N LEU A 6 52.00 -22.80 -17.00
CA LEU A 6 50.64 -22.85 -17.57
C LEU A 6 49.88 -24.12 -17.16
N ALA A 7 50.56 -25.19 -16.77
CA ALA A 7 49.93 -26.42 -16.32
C ALA A 7 49.46 -26.34 -14.85
N SER A 8 50.09 -25.49 -14.02
CA SER A 8 49.73 -25.32 -12.61
C SER A 8 48.51 -24.37 -12.41
N LEU A 9 48.23 -23.50 -13.38
CA LEU A 9 47.08 -22.60 -13.31
C LEU A 9 45.78 -23.27 -13.79
N ALA A 10 45.86 -24.30 -14.64
CA ALA A 10 44.69 -25.03 -15.15
C ALA A 10 44.11 -26.05 -14.14
N VAL A 11 44.92 -26.50 -13.15
CA VAL A 11 44.51 -27.44 -12.11
C VAL A 11 43.81 -26.71 -10.95
N CYS A 12 44.12 -25.44 -10.71
CA CYS A 12 43.46 -24.67 -9.65
C CYS A 12 42.08 -24.08 -10.08
N LEU A 13 41.80 -23.99 -11.39
CA LEU A 13 40.51 -23.53 -11.88
C LEU A 13 39.45 -24.65 -12.02
N GLY A 14 39.86 -25.92 -11.93
CA GLY A 14 38.96 -27.07 -11.99
C GLY A 14 38.33 -27.50 -10.64
N ALA A 15 38.83 -26.92 -9.50
CA ALA A 15 38.38 -27.33 -8.17
C ALA A 15 37.39 -26.38 -7.48
N VAL A 16 36.94 -25.29 -8.16
CA VAL A 16 35.98 -24.32 -7.59
C VAL A 16 34.56 -24.52 -8.14
N ALA A 17 34.37 -25.43 -9.10
CA ALA A 17 33.04 -25.75 -9.64
C ALA A 17 32.35 -26.87 -8.85
N GLY A 18 31.97 -26.63 -7.60
CA GLY A 18 31.24 -27.68 -6.84
C GLY A 18 30.85 -27.36 -5.41
N CYS A 19 31.08 -26.16 -4.91
CA CYS A 19 30.60 -25.74 -3.59
C CYS A 19 29.61 -24.58 -3.70
N GLY A 20 28.44 -24.84 -4.34
CA GLY A 20 27.24 -24.07 -3.98
C GLY A 20 26.96 -24.30 -2.49
N PRO A 21 26.42 -23.33 -1.75
CA PRO A 21 26.11 -23.52 -0.34
C PRO A 21 25.26 -24.77 -0.20
N ARG A 22 25.81 -25.82 0.47
CA ARG A 22 25.02 -27.01 0.81
C ARG A 22 23.87 -26.54 1.66
N ARG A 23 22.62 -26.63 1.15
CA ARG A 23 21.43 -26.35 1.94
C ARG A 23 21.49 -27.23 3.20
N PRO A 24 21.21 -26.68 4.38
CA PRO A 24 21.12 -27.49 5.59
C PRO A 24 20.08 -28.59 5.36
N PRO A 25 20.28 -29.81 5.89
CA PRO A 25 19.32 -30.88 5.75
C PRO A 25 17.96 -30.45 6.28
N GLN A 26 16.88 -30.82 5.60
CA GLN A 26 15.52 -30.50 6.02
C GLN A 26 15.28 -31.00 7.45
N LYS A 27 15.11 -30.09 8.40
CA LYS A 27 14.88 -30.40 9.81
C LYS A 27 13.41 -30.75 10.08
N PHE A 28 12.48 -30.12 9.34
CA PHE A 28 11.05 -30.28 9.53
C PHE A 28 10.46 -31.13 8.39
N GLN A 29 9.58 -32.07 8.74
CA GLN A 29 8.83 -32.87 7.77
C GLN A 29 7.42 -32.29 7.53
N GLN A 30 6.88 -31.60 8.53
CA GLN A 30 5.59 -30.93 8.45
C GLN A 30 5.66 -29.67 7.58
N LYS A 31 4.56 -29.42 6.88
CA LYS A 31 4.36 -28.23 6.04
C LYS A 31 3.14 -27.45 6.51
N LEU A 32 3.16 -26.15 6.30
CA LEU A 32 2.02 -25.27 6.57
C LEU A 32 1.91 -24.21 5.45
N VAL A 33 0.72 -23.98 4.96
CA VAL A 33 0.40 -22.88 4.05
C VAL A 33 -0.51 -21.89 4.75
N VAL A 34 -0.19 -20.61 4.66
CA VAL A 34 -1.05 -19.49 5.10
C VAL A 34 -1.35 -18.64 3.87
N LEU A 35 -2.60 -18.52 3.50
CA LEU A 35 -3.07 -17.65 2.41
C LEU A 35 -3.76 -16.45 3.03
N GLY A 36 -3.20 -15.26 2.80
CA GLY A 36 -3.79 -13.99 3.17
C GLY A 36 -4.61 -13.42 2.03
N PHE A 37 -5.82 -12.98 2.32
CA PHE A 37 -6.65 -12.20 1.41
C PHE A 37 -7.04 -10.91 2.11
N ASP A 38 -6.41 -9.82 1.69
CA ASP A 38 -6.61 -8.49 2.29
C ASP A 38 -8.08 -8.08 2.21
N GLY A 39 -8.66 -7.64 3.32
CA GLY A 39 -10.03 -7.16 3.38
C GLY A 39 -11.14 -8.21 3.14
N MET A 40 -10.85 -9.51 3.16
CA MET A 40 -11.88 -10.54 2.90
C MET A 40 -12.91 -10.60 4.03
N ASP A 41 -14.12 -10.11 3.76
CA ASP A 41 -15.20 -9.99 4.75
C ASP A 41 -15.86 -11.33 5.08
N PRO A 42 -15.93 -11.74 6.36
CA PRO A 42 -16.48 -13.03 6.76
C PRO A 42 -17.98 -13.15 6.51
N ARG A 43 -18.73 -12.03 6.46
CA ARG A 43 -20.17 -12.02 6.16
C ARG A 43 -20.41 -12.39 4.71
N LEU A 44 -19.59 -11.84 3.78
CA LEU A 44 -19.64 -12.16 2.35
C LEU A 44 -19.18 -13.59 2.08
N VAL A 45 -18.09 -14.04 2.72
CA VAL A 45 -17.62 -15.43 2.64
C VAL A 45 -18.73 -16.39 3.05
N LYS A 46 -19.35 -16.18 4.24
CA LYS A 46 -20.42 -17.04 4.75
C LYS A 46 -21.60 -17.06 3.79
N LYS A 47 -22.06 -15.89 3.33
CA LYS A 47 -23.16 -15.75 2.37
C LYS A 47 -22.91 -16.60 1.12
N TRP A 48 -21.79 -16.42 0.46
CA TRP A 48 -21.51 -17.09 -0.81
C TRP A 48 -21.13 -18.58 -0.65
N MET A 49 -20.61 -18.99 0.51
CA MET A 49 -20.48 -20.41 0.85
C MET A 49 -21.85 -21.10 1.02
N ASP A 50 -22.79 -20.42 1.69
CA ASP A 50 -24.16 -20.93 1.91
C ASP A 50 -24.91 -21.01 0.55
N GLU A 51 -24.67 -20.06 -0.35
CA GLU A 51 -25.18 -20.06 -1.73
C GLU A 51 -24.47 -21.09 -2.66
N GLY A 52 -23.44 -21.79 -2.18
CA GLY A 52 -22.69 -22.77 -2.97
C GLY A 52 -21.71 -22.20 -3.98
N LYS A 53 -21.41 -20.91 -3.90
CA LYS A 53 -20.53 -20.20 -4.83
C LYS A 53 -19.04 -20.29 -4.50
N LEU A 54 -18.69 -20.73 -3.27
CA LEU A 54 -17.33 -20.90 -2.76
C LEU A 54 -17.10 -22.35 -2.29
N PRO A 55 -17.12 -23.34 -3.22
CA PRO A 55 -17.07 -24.77 -2.86
C PRO A 55 -15.73 -25.20 -2.26
N ASN A 56 -14.60 -24.62 -2.67
CA ASN A 56 -13.27 -24.97 -2.16
C ASN A 56 -13.06 -24.48 -0.74
N MET A 57 -13.44 -23.21 -0.44
CA MET A 57 -13.46 -22.67 0.91
C MET A 57 -14.38 -23.49 1.83
N LYS A 58 -15.56 -23.87 1.34
CA LYS A 58 -16.49 -24.73 2.06
C LYS A 58 -15.88 -26.09 2.40
N THR A 59 -15.20 -26.71 1.42
CA THR A 59 -14.49 -27.98 1.61
C THR A 59 -13.36 -27.86 2.63
N LEU A 60 -12.59 -26.77 2.56
CA LEU A 60 -11.50 -26.49 3.51
C LEU A 60 -12.04 -26.28 4.92
N ALA A 61 -13.06 -25.45 5.05
CA ALA A 61 -13.72 -25.14 6.32
C ALA A 61 -14.31 -26.39 7.00
N ALA A 62 -14.85 -27.34 6.22
CA ALA A 62 -15.41 -28.59 6.73
C ALA A 62 -14.37 -29.54 7.34
N ARG A 63 -13.07 -29.38 7.02
CA ARG A 63 -11.97 -30.16 7.63
C ARG A 63 -11.59 -29.65 9.02
N GLY A 64 -11.91 -28.41 9.35
CA GLY A 64 -11.54 -27.74 10.60
C GLY A 64 -12.74 -27.25 11.39
N SER A 65 -12.76 -25.95 11.71
CA SER A 65 -13.76 -25.34 12.59
C SER A 65 -14.75 -24.43 11.87
N GLY A 66 -14.90 -24.56 10.54
CA GLY A 66 -15.76 -23.66 9.75
C GLY A 66 -15.10 -22.33 9.43
N VAL A 67 -15.93 -21.35 9.09
CA VAL A 67 -15.54 -19.94 8.91
C VAL A 67 -15.73 -19.23 10.24
N ARG A 68 -14.73 -18.46 10.67
CA ARG A 68 -14.79 -17.64 11.89
C ARG A 68 -14.38 -16.21 11.59
N PRO A 69 -14.94 -15.21 12.29
CA PRO A 69 -14.35 -13.88 12.34
C PRO A 69 -12.94 -13.95 12.93
N LEU A 70 -12.01 -13.22 12.33
CA LEU A 70 -10.67 -12.98 12.87
C LEU A 70 -10.61 -11.53 13.37
N GLY A 71 -10.38 -11.36 14.67
CA GLY A 71 -10.23 -10.05 15.29
C GLY A 71 -9.12 -9.26 14.59
N THR A 72 -9.35 -7.97 14.37
CA THR A 72 -8.40 -7.04 13.76
C THR A 72 -7.82 -6.07 14.80
N THR A 73 -6.98 -5.16 14.35
CA THR A 73 -6.32 -4.14 15.18
C THR A 73 -7.24 -2.95 15.50
N HIS A 74 -6.88 -2.16 16.51
CA HIS A 74 -7.66 -0.99 16.93
C HIS A 74 -7.71 0.15 15.87
N SER A 75 -6.74 0.20 14.98
CA SER A 75 -6.91 0.77 13.66
C SER A 75 -7.06 -0.41 12.70
N PRO A 76 -8.24 -0.69 12.14
CA PRO A 76 -8.44 -1.82 11.23
C PRO A 76 -7.86 -1.50 9.84
N GLU A 77 -6.57 -1.22 9.83
CA GLU A 77 -5.80 -0.80 8.65
C GLU A 77 -4.83 -1.91 8.24
N SER A 78 -4.71 -2.17 6.94
CA SER A 78 -3.82 -3.20 6.44
C SER A 78 -2.39 -3.09 6.98
N PRO A 79 -1.72 -1.90 7.05
CA PRO A 79 -0.39 -1.83 7.62
C PRO A 79 -0.31 -2.26 9.07
N THR A 80 -1.27 -1.85 9.91
CA THR A 80 -1.31 -2.17 11.34
C THR A 80 -1.60 -3.65 11.56
N ALA A 81 -2.60 -4.17 10.87
CA ALA A 81 -3.03 -5.56 11.01
C ALA A 81 -1.98 -6.55 10.46
N TRP A 82 -1.39 -6.30 9.30
CA TRP A 82 -0.31 -7.16 8.78
C TRP A 82 0.99 -7.05 9.57
N ALA A 83 1.28 -5.90 10.20
CA ALA A 83 2.39 -5.80 11.14
C ALA A 83 2.13 -6.64 12.42
N SER A 84 0.89 -6.62 12.92
CA SER A 84 0.46 -7.49 14.03
C SER A 84 0.48 -8.98 13.64
N PHE A 85 0.04 -9.33 12.42
CA PHE A 85 0.19 -10.68 11.86
C PHE A 85 1.64 -11.14 11.85
N ALA A 86 2.55 -10.30 11.36
CA ALA A 86 3.96 -10.63 11.21
C ALA A 86 4.66 -10.85 12.56
N THR A 87 4.31 -10.06 13.56
CA THR A 87 5.04 -10.03 14.84
C THR A 87 4.32 -10.74 15.99
N GLY A 88 3.00 -10.91 15.89
CA GLY A 88 2.16 -11.38 17.00
C GLY A 88 2.01 -10.35 18.12
N MET A 89 2.23 -9.06 17.81
CA MET A 89 2.30 -7.96 18.78
C MET A 89 1.27 -6.87 18.47
N ASN A 90 0.90 -6.07 19.50
CA ASN A 90 0.10 -4.86 19.32
C ASN A 90 0.94 -3.69 18.75
N ALA A 91 0.27 -2.65 18.24
CA ALA A 91 0.92 -1.51 17.59
C ALA A 91 1.92 -0.76 18.49
N GLY A 92 1.69 -0.72 19.80
CA GLY A 92 2.63 -0.11 20.75
C GLY A 92 3.99 -0.81 20.82
N LYS A 93 4.09 -2.06 20.35
CA LYS A 93 5.34 -2.84 20.25
C LYS A 93 5.93 -2.85 18.85
N HIS A 94 5.11 -2.83 17.79
CA HIS A 94 5.62 -2.85 16.42
C HIS A 94 5.63 -1.48 15.71
N ASN A 95 5.15 -0.42 16.33
CA ASN A 95 5.24 0.97 15.85
C ASN A 95 4.45 1.31 14.57
N ILE A 96 3.59 0.46 14.07
CA ILE A 96 2.76 0.74 12.89
C ILE A 96 1.32 0.97 13.37
N TYR A 97 0.83 2.21 13.24
CA TYR A 97 -0.48 2.62 13.75
C TYR A 97 -1.48 2.96 12.64
N ASP A 98 -0.97 3.32 11.46
CA ASP A 98 -1.76 3.79 10.31
C ASP A 98 -0.86 3.78 9.06
N PHE A 99 -1.40 4.12 7.89
CA PHE A 99 -0.63 4.44 6.68
C PHE A 99 0.26 5.67 6.89
N LEU A 100 -0.12 6.56 7.80
CA LEU A 100 0.56 7.81 8.07
C LEU A 100 1.16 7.83 9.48
N ILE A 101 2.30 8.48 9.58
CA ILE A 101 2.92 8.90 10.83
C ILE A 101 3.20 10.40 10.75
N ARG A 102 3.30 11.10 11.88
CA ARG A 102 3.66 12.50 11.91
C ARG A 102 5.08 12.72 12.41
N ASP A 103 5.75 13.72 11.91
CA ASP A 103 6.88 14.34 12.58
C ASP A 103 6.38 15.23 13.72
N THR A 104 6.80 14.96 14.94
CA THR A 104 6.31 15.70 16.13
C THR A 104 6.78 17.15 16.19
N ASN A 105 7.87 17.52 15.50
CA ASN A 105 8.38 18.89 15.51
C ASN A 105 7.68 19.77 14.47
N SER A 106 7.50 19.25 13.27
CA SER A 106 6.91 19.98 12.14
C SER A 106 5.43 19.69 11.93
N TYR A 107 4.88 18.64 12.56
CA TYR A 107 3.54 18.07 12.35
C TYR A 107 3.32 17.50 10.94
N LEU A 108 4.33 17.48 10.09
CA LEU A 108 4.22 16.99 8.73
C LEU A 108 3.90 15.48 8.73
N PRO A 109 2.95 15.05 7.89
CA PRO A 109 2.71 13.63 7.70
C PRO A 109 3.86 12.99 6.89
N ASP A 110 4.16 11.73 7.20
CA ASP A 110 5.06 10.86 6.46
C ASP A 110 4.44 9.45 6.37
N LEU A 111 5.02 8.59 5.56
CA LEU A 111 4.56 7.20 5.46
C LEU A 111 4.83 6.43 6.74
N GLY A 112 3.79 5.82 7.29
CA GLY A 112 3.80 5.08 8.57
C GLY A 112 4.48 3.71 8.53
N MET A 113 5.16 3.33 7.44
CA MET A 113 5.74 1.99 7.25
C MET A 113 7.24 2.02 6.98
N VAL A 114 7.72 3.02 6.24
CA VAL A 114 9.11 3.12 5.79
C VAL A 114 9.61 4.55 5.88
N HIS A 115 10.91 4.68 6.12
CA HIS A 115 11.63 5.94 6.04
C HIS A 115 12.63 5.89 4.89
N PHE A 116 12.67 6.94 4.06
CA PHE A 116 13.56 7.08 2.92
C PHE A 116 14.61 8.14 3.17
N GLU A 117 15.90 7.76 3.10
CA GLU A 117 16.99 8.72 3.03
C GLU A 117 17.50 8.83 1.58
N PRO A 118 17.58 10.03 1.02
CA PRO A 118 18.05 10.19 -0.35
C PRO A 118 19.55 9.89 -0.47
N PRO A 119 20.02 9.46 -1.67
CA PRO A 119 21.44 9.29 -1.92
C PRO A 119 22.16 10.62 -1.84
N ARG A 120 23.49 10.58 -1.57
CA ARG A 120 24.35 11.77 -1.55
C ARG A 120 25.39 11.69 -2.66
N PHE A 121 25.69 12.86 -3.24
CA PHE A 121 26.64 13.00 -4.34
C PHE A 121 27.70 14.03 -4.00
N ILE A 122 28.94 13.78 -4.47
CA ILE A 122 30.01 14.77 -4.50
C ILE A 122 30.15 15.36 -5.92
N LEU A 123 30.47 16.64 -6.00
CA LEU A 123 30.56 17.40 -7.26
C LEU A 123 29.27 17.29 -8.10
N ASN A 124 28.12 17.03 -7.47
CA ASN A 124 26.82 16.85 -8.11
C ASN A 124 26.83 15.79 -9.22
N TYR A 125 27.67 14.76 -9.11
CA TYR A 125 27.80 13.74 -10.13
C TYR A 125 28.13 12.34 -9.61
N ILE A 126 29.07 12.20 -8.68
CA ILE A 126 29.57 10.91 -8.18
C ILE A 126 28.83 10.51 -6.92
N PRO A 127 28.10 9.37 -6.90
CA PRO A 127 27.41 8.92 -5.71
C PRO A 127 28.43 8.50 -4.62
N ILE A 128 28.32 9.08 -3.43
CA ILE A 128 29.12 8.74 -2.24
C ILE A 128 28.32 8.00 -1.18
N ALA A 129 26.97 8.04 -1.26
CA ALA A 129 26.07 7.24 -0.46
C ALA A 129 24.89 6.75 -1.30
N LYS A 130 24.55 5.48 -1.15
CA LYS A 130 23.34 4.91 -1.76
C LYS A 130 22.09 5.45 -1.05
N PRO A 131 20.91 5.42 -1.68
CA PRO A 131 19.68 5.66 -0.97
C PRO A 131 19.50 4.61 0.13
N VAL A 132 19.02 5.04 1.29
CA VAL A 132 18.69 4.15 2.40
C VAL A 132 17.17 4.06 2.52
N VAL A 133 16.66 2.84 2.59
CA VAL A 133 15.25 2.57 2.87
C VAL A 133 15.21 1.71 4.13
N GLN A 134 14.49 2.19 5.14
CA GLN A 134 14.39 1.50 6.43
C GLN A 134 12.93 1.29 6.79
N SER A 135 12.59 0.06 7.19
CA SER A 135 11.30 -0.19 7.83
C SER A 135 11.28 0.45 9.20
N ILE A 136 10.17 1.14 9.53
CA ILE A 136 9.95 1.66 10.88
C ILE A 136 9.26 0.64 11.79
N ARG A 137 8.89 -0.53 11.26
CA ARG A 137 8.29 -1.61 12.02
C ARG A 137 9.27 -2.17 13.03
N GLY A 138 8.88 -2.16 14.31
CA GLY A 138 9.56 -2.84 15.40
C GLY A 138 9.17 -4.31 15.48
N GLY A 139 9.78 -5.03 16.43
CA GLY A 139 9.56 -6.45 16.66
C GLY A 139 10.27 -7.36 15.66
N THR A 140 10.22 -8.66 15.90
CA THR A 140 10.78 -9.70 15.02
C THR A 140 9.65 -10.49 14.39
N SER A 141 9.68 -10.64 13.08
CA SER A 141 8.68 -11.43 12.36
C SER A 141 8.76 -12.91 12.75
N PHE A 142 7.61 -13.59 12.81
CA PHE A 142 7.57 -15.02 13.19
C PHE A 142 8.35 -15.90 12.21
N TRP A 143 8.42 -15.54 10.93
CA TRP A 143 9.20 -16.29 9.93
C TRP A 143 10.70 -16.15 10.11
N VAL A 144 11.18 -15.02 10.64
CA VAL A 144 12.59 -14.85 11.04
C VAL A 144 12.89 -15.73 12.25
N THR A 145 12.00 -15.76 13.24
CA THR A 145 12.11 -16.64 14.43
C THR A 145 12.07 -18.12 14.02
N ALA A 146 11.14 -18.51 13.15
CA ALA A 146 11.02 -19.86 12.61
C ALA A 146 12.24 -20.25 11.79
N GLY A 147 12.75 -19.35 10.94
CA GLY A 147 13.93 -19.56 10.11
C GLY A 147 15.22 -19.77 10.94
N ARG A 148 15.40 -19.01 12.02
CA ARG A 148 16.50 -19.23 12.99
C ARG A 148 16.43 -20.61 13.65
N ALA A 149 15.23 -21.16 13.82
CA ALA A 149 15.03 -22.53 14.32
C ALA A 149 15.23 -23.60 13.22
N GLY A 150 15.40 -23.21 11.96
CA GLY A 150 15.65 -24.10 10.82
C GLY A 150 14.44 -24.38 9.92
N VAL A 151 13.29 -23.71 10.14
CA VAL A 151 12.11 -23.78 9.24
C VAL A 151 12.44 -23.07 7.94
N ARG A 152 12.21 -23.72 6.79
CA ARG A 152 12.35 -23.09 5.48
C ARG A 152 11.09 -22.29 5.17
N SER A 153 11.19 -20.98 5.21
CA SER A 153 10.06 -20.08 5.07
C SER A 153 10.05 -19.40 3.68
N SER A 154 8.90 -19.36 3.01
CA SER A 154 8.69 -18.62 1.75
C SER A 154 7.59 -17.61 1.98
N MET A 155 7.97 -16.32 2.05
CA MET A 155 7.08 -15.18 2.32
C MET A 155 6.86 -14.39 1.03
N LEU A 156 5.61 -14.28 0.58
CA LEU A 156 5.29 -13.74 -0.74
C LEU A 156 4.27 -12.61 -0.59
N THR A 157 4.70 -11.41 -0.92
CA THR A 157 3.85 -10.20 -0.99
C THR A 157 3.09 -9.85 0.28
N VAL A 158 3.59 -10.28 1.45
CA VAL A 158 3.02 -9.89 2.75
C VAL A 158 3.19 -8.37 2.94
N PRO A 159 2.12 -7.62 3.28
CA PRO A 159 2.26 -6.19 3.54
C PRO A 159 3.22 -5.87 4.70
N VAL A 160 3.79 -4.67 4.69
CA VAL A 160 4.80 -4.15 5.64
C VAL A 160 6.09 -4.99 5.64
N THR A 161 6.47 -5.51 4.46
CA THR A 161 7.72 -6.24 4.25
C THR A 161 8.69 -5.57 3.28
N PHE A 162 8.43 -4.32 2.89
CA PHE A 162 9.41 -3.51 2.16
C PHE A 162 10.05 -2.49 3.10
N PRO A 163 11.40 -2.32 3.10
CA PRO A 163 12.39 -3.16 2.40
C PRO A 163 12.41 -4.58 2.96
N PRO A 164 12.87 -5.58 2.15
CA PRO A 164 12.87 -6.96 2.58
C PRO A 164 13.82 -7.18 3.74
N GLU A 165 13.31 -7.79 4.82
CA GLU A 165 14.16 -8.28 5.91
C GLU A 165 14.85 -9.59 5.51
N ASP A 166 15.99 -9.86 6.11
CA ASP A 166 16.68 -11.14 5.91
C ASP A 166 15.93 -12.27 6.62
N VAL A 167 15.55 -13.31 5.86
CA VAL A 167 14.84 -14.48 6.37
C VAL A 167 15.82 -15.65 6.48
N PRO A 168 16.31 -15.96 7.67
CA PRO A 168 17.22 -17.09 7.88
C PRO A 168 16.60 -18.38 7.35
N ASN A 169 17.34 -19.13 6.53
CA ASN A 169 16.88 -20.37 5.92
C ASN A 169 15.59 -20.25 5.06
N GLY A 170 15.31 -19.05 4.53
CA GLY A 170 14.08 -18.80 3.79
C GLY A 170 14.24 -17.77 2.67
N GLU A 171 13.09 -17.30 2.18
CA GLU A 171 12.99 -16.30 1.13
C GLU A 171 11.81 -15.37 1.39
N LEU A 172 11.91 -14.14 0.92
CA LEU A 172 10.87 -13.14 1.03
C LEU A 172 10.82 -12.29 -0.25
N LEU A 173 9.62 -12.16 -0.84
CA LEU A 173 9.30 -11.16 -1.86
C LEU A 173 8.41 -10.10 -1.19
N SER A 174 8.86 -8.84 -1.21
CA SER A 174 8.18 -7.73 -0.54
C SER A 174 6.79 -7.44 -1.12
N GLY A 175 5.85 -7.09 -0.24
CA GLY A 175 4.57 -6.51 -0.56
C GLY A 175 4.54 -4.99 -0.34
N LEU A 176 3.35 -4.43 0.05
CA LEU A 176 3.17 -3.04 0.45
C LEU A 176 4.21 -2.65 1.54
N PRO A 177 4.84 -1.46 1.51
CA PRO A 177 4.66 -0.34 0.60
C PRO A 177 5.73 -0.26 -0.52
N LEU A 178 6.05 -1.37 -1.18
CA LEU A 178 6.98 -1.33 -2.31
C LEU A 178 6.48 -0.30 -3.35
N PRO A 179 7.23 0.80 -3.60
CA PRO A 179 6.73 1.92 -4.39
C PRO A 179 6.92 1.71 -5.89
N ASP A 180 6.31 2.60 -6.68
CA ASP A 180 6.63 2.78 -8.08
C ASP A 180 7.99 3.49 -8.29
N ILE A 181 8.36 3.75 -9.55
CA ILE A 181 9.63 4.40 -9.90
C ILE A 181 9.73 5.85 -9.37
N ARG A 182 8.60 6.51 -9.14
CA ARG A 182 8.51 7.85 -8.57
C ARG A 182 8.57 7.88 -7.04
N ARG A 183 8.66 6.71 -6.40
CA ARG A 183 8.60 6.50 -4.95
C ARG A 183 7.23 6.83 -4.34
N THR A 184 6.17 6.69 -5.16
CA THR A 184 4.79 6.85 -4.73
C THR A 184 4.08 5.49 -4.63
N MET A 185 2.84 5.50 -4.19
CA MET A 185 2.01 4.29 -4.09
C MET A 185 1.17 4.05 -5.36
N GLY A 186 1.68 4.44 -6.53
CA GLY A 186 1.02 4.16 -7.79
C GLY A 186 0.68 5.38 -8.63
N THR A 187 1.68 6.20 -9.00
CA THR A 187 1.48 7.30 -9.95
C THR A 187 1.15 6.76 -11.34
N PHE A 188 -0.07 6.98 -11.78
CA PHE A 188 -0.52 6.64 -13.12
C PHE A 188 -0.45 7.86 -14.07
N TYR A 189 -0.51 7.61 -15.38
CA TYR A 189 -0.54 8.67 -16.37
C TYR A 189 -1.77 8.55 -17.25
N TYR A 190 -2.33 9.70 -17.59
CA TYR A 190 -3.44 9.82 -18.52
C TYR A 190 -3.14 10.91 -19.55
N PHE A 191 -3.03 10.52 -20.81
CA PHE A 191 -2.79 11.41 -21.95
C PHE A 191 -4.05 11.47 -22.79
N GLY A 192 -4.57 12.67 -23.02
CA GLY A 192 -5.83 12.84 -23.74
C GLY A 192 -5.87 14.09 -24.61
N THR A 193 -6.59 14.03 -25.71
CA THR A 193 -6.85 15.20 -26.59
C THR A 193 -7.84 16.16 -25.94
N ASP A 194 -8.78 15.66 -25.15
CA ASP A 194 -9.70 16.46 -24.37
C ASP A 194 -9.54 16.21 -22.86
N LEU A 195 -9.17 17.27 -22.14
CA LEU A 195 -9.10 17.33 -20.68
C LEU A 195 -10.14 18.31 -20.11
N SER A 196 -11.22 18.62 -20.85
CA SER A 196 -12.17 19.69 -20.51
C SER A 196 -12.82 19.57 -19.12
N ARG A 197 -12.86 18.36 -18.57
CA ARG A 197 -13.34 18.10 -17.21
C ARG A 197 -12.25 18.16 -16.13
N TYR A 198 -10.99 18.37 -16.51
CA TYR A 198 -9.86 18.13 -15.65
C TYR A 198 -8.75 19.16 -15.90
N GLU A 199 -8.05 19.51 -14.83
CA GLU A 199 -6.83 20.30 -14.94
C GLU A 199 -5.66 19.44 -15.40
N GLU A 200 -4.80 19.99 -16.27
CA GLU A 200 -3.53 19.36 -16.62
C GLU A 200 -2.58 19.38 -15.41
N GLY A 201 -1.83 18.30 -15.20
CA GLY A 201 -0.86 18.18 -14.11
C GLY A 201 -1.22 17.09 -13.11
N ASN A 202 -0.84 17.26 -11.86
CA ASN A 202 -1.04 16.28 -10.80
C ASN A 202 -2.49 16.28 -10.29
N THR A 203 -3.08 15.09 -10.18
CA THR A 203 -4.42 14.90 -9.63
C THR A 203 -4.39 14.76 -8.10
N GLU A 204 -5.58 14.64 -7.48
CA GLU A 204 -5.73 14.49 -6.03
C GLU A 204 -5.06 13.20 -5.52
N PHE A 205 -5.16 12.09 -6.28
CA PHE A 205 -4.72 10.76 -5.86
C PHE A 205 -3.50 10.24 -6.68
N GLY A 206 -2.64 11.13 -7.17
CA GLY A 206 -1.34 10.75 -7.73
C GLY A 206 -1.32 10.49 -9.24
N GLY A 207 -2.38 10.83 -9.98
CA GLY A 207 -2.35 10.80 -11.45
C GLY A 207 -1.59 11.98 -12.04
N ILE A 208 -0.98 11.78 -13.21
CA ILE A 208 -0.39 12.83 -14.03
C ILE A 208 -1.16 12.91 -15.35
N LEU A 209 -1.83 14.05 -15.55
CA LEU A 209 -2.64 14.31 -16.72
C LEU A 209 -1.90 15.21 -17.71
N LYS A 210 -1.86 14.81 -18.97
CA LYS A 210 -1.25 15.59 -20.05
C LYS A 210 -2.22 15.74 -21.23
N ARG A 211 -2.34 16.98 -21.73
CA ARG A 211 -3.07 17.26 -22.95
C ARG A 211 -2.21 16.90 -24.16
N LEU A 212 -2.79 16.16 -25.08
CA LEU A 212 -2.17 15.85 -26.37
C LEU A 212 -2.59 16.89 -27.42
N VAL A 213 -1.60 17.52 -28.05
CA VAL A 213 -1.80 18.40 -29.19
C VAL A 213 -1.23 17.71 -30.42
N PHE A 214 -2.08 17.46 -31.41
CA PHE A 214 -1.69 16.76 -32.64
C PHE A 214 -1.37 17.75 -33.76
N GLU A 215 -0.22 17.56 -34.39
CA GLU A 215 0.13 18.14 -35.70
C GLU A 215 -0.07 17.05 -36.76
N GLY A 216 -1.17 17.14 -37.51
CA GLY A 216 -1.63 16.03 -38.34
C GLY A 216 -2.08 14.83 -37.53
N ASP A 217 -1.37 13.72 -37.65
CA ASP A 217 -1.61 12.46 -36.93
C ASP A 217 -0.59 12.18 -35.81
N VAL A 218 0.34 13.14 -35.55
CA VAL A 218 1.44 12.97 -34.60
C VAL A 218 1.31 13.93 -33.41
N ALA A 219 1.43 13.42 -32.20
CA ALA A 219 1.62 14.21 -30.99
C ALA A 219 2.95 13.87 -30.33
N GLN A 220 3.62 14.89 -29.79
CA GLN A 220 4.83 14.73 -28.98
C GLN A 220 4.52 15.16 -27.54
N THR A 221 4.95 14.36 -26.58
CA THR A 221 4.82 14.62 -25.17
C THR A 221 5.96 13.94 -24.41
N GLU A 222 5.85 13.85 -23.08
CA GLU A 222 6.87 13.21 -22.24
C GLU A 222 6.22 12.43 -21.10
N LEU A 223 6.83 11.31 -20.75
CA LEU A 223 6.54 10.56 -19.51
C LEU A 223 7.45 11.08 -18.41
N ILE A 224 6.86 11.51 -17.29
CA ILE A 224 7.60 11.93 -16.10
C ILE A 224 8.04 10.69 -15.34
N GLY A 225 9.35 10.49 -15.23
CA GLY A 225 9.95 9.32 -14.58
C GLY A 225 10.33 9.56 -13.12
N PRO A 226 11.41 8.91 -12.63
CA PRO A 226 11.85 9.03 -11.24
C PRO A 226 12.38 10.43 -10.94
N PRO A 227 12.31 10.86 -9.65
CA PRO A 227 13.00 12.05 -9.20
C PRO A 227 14.50 11.97 -9.53
N ASN A 228 15.07 13.06 -10.04
CA ASN A 228 16.50 13.16 -10.28
C ASN A 228 17.23 13.44 -8.95
N PRO A 229 17.93 12.47 -8.36
CA PRO A 229 18.49 12.61 -7.01
C PRO A 229 19.59 13.67 -6.95
N ILE A 230 20.29 13.94 -8.05
CA ILE A 230 21.33 14.96 -8.14
C ILE A 230 20.71 16.36 -8.10
N VAL A 231 19.71 16.59 -8.94
CA VAL A 231 18.99 17.87 -8.99
C VAL A 231 18.25 18.12 -7.67
N ASN A 232 17.63 17.09 -7.11
CA ASN A 232 16.94 17.20 -5.81
C ASN A 232 17.90 17.48 -4.65
N GLN A 233 19.16 17.01 -4.70
CA GLN A 233 20.19 17.43 -3.75
C GLN A 233 20.49 18.93 -3.90
N GLN A 234 20.71 19.43 -5.12
CA GLN A 234 20.96 20.85 -5.40
C GLN A 234 19.80 21.74 -4.94
N LEU A 235 18.55 21.31 -5.17
CA LEU A 235 17.34 21.98 -4.71
C LEU A 235 17.33 22.12 -3.17
N ARG A 236 17.61 21.04 -2.44
CA ARG A 236 17.69 21.09 -0.98
C ARG A 236 18.78 22.02 -0.49
N GLU A 237 19.99 21.95 -1.09
CA GLU A 237 21.12 22.81 -0.74
C GLU A 237 20.79 24.28 -1.00
N LEU A 238 20.19 24.59 -2.16
CA LEU A 238 19.82 25.98 -2.52
C LEU A 238 18.71 26.52 -1.58
N ARG A 239 17.67 25.73 -1.33
CA ARG A 239 16.57 26.12 -0.42
C ARG A 239 17.06 26.34 1.02
N ALA A 240 18.02 25.54 1.48
CA ALA A 240 18.64 25.71 2.80
C ALA A 240 19.53 26.96 2.88
N ALA A 241 20.26 27.28 1.80
CA ALA A 241 21.14 28.44 1.73
C ALA A 241 20.37 29.76 1.53
N SER A 242 19.24 29.73 0.82
CA SER A 242 18.43 30.91 0.46
C SER A 242 16.95 30.62 0.76
N PRO A 243 16.50 30.77 2.04
CA PRO A 243 15.09 30.64 2.38
C PRO A 243 14.22 31.59 1.55
N ALA A 244 13.00 31.16 1.21
CA ALA A 244 12.10 31.87 0.29
C ALA A 244 11.86 33.34 0.65
N SER A 245 11.89 33.70 1.95
CA SER A 245 11.76 35.07 2.46
C SER A 245 12.97 35.97 2.19
N ALA A 246 14.15 35.39 1.88
CA ALA A 246 15.41 36.10 1.65
C ALA A 246 16.05 35.82 0.30
N ALA A 247 15.42 34.97 -0.55
CA ALA A 247 15.97 34.55 -1.83
C ALA A 247 16.13 35.73 -2.82
N SER A 248 17.33 35.88 -3.39
CA SER A 248 17.60 36.82 -4.46
C SER A 248 16.87 36.45 -5.75
N GLU A 249 16.75 37.37 -6.70
CA GLU A 249 16.19 37.07 -8.04
C GLU A 249 16.99 35.98 -8.74
N LEU A 250 18.31 35.99 -8.62
CA LEU A 250 19.20 34.96 -9.17
C LEU A 250 18.92 33.58 -8.52
N ASP A 251 18.68 33.52 -7.21
CA ASP A 251 18.33 32.26 -6.54
C ASP A 251 16.98 31.72 -7.00
N ARG A 252 15.99 32.60 -7.19
CA ARG A 252 14.68 32.24 -7.75
C ARG A 252 14.78 31.69 -9.18
N MET A 253 15.61 32.31 -10.02
CA MET A 253 15.86 31.81 -11.37
C MET A 253 16.53 30.42 -11.36
N LYS A 254 17.56 30.24 -10.51
CA LYS A 254 18.23 28.94 -10.35
C LYS A 254 17.27 27.87 -9.80
N LEU A 255 16.43 28.25 -8.85
CA LEU A 255 15.42 27.36 -8.27
C LEU A 255 14.46 26.87 -9.36
N ALA A 256 13.90 27.80 -10.17
CA ALA A 256 13.01 27.45 -11.27
C ALA A 256 13.68 26.56 -12.34
N GLU A 257 14.95 26.81 -12.66
CA GLU A 257 15.72 25.97 -13.59
C GLU A 257 15.91 24.53 -13.04
N LEU A 258 16.21 24.40 -11.74
CA LEU A 258 16.38 23.10 -11.11
C LEU A 258 15.02 22.38 -10.96
N GLU A 259 13.95 23.07 -10.58
CA GLU A 259 12.61 22.52 -10.48
C GLU A 259 12.10 21.96 -11.82
N ALA A 260 12.40 22.64 -12.94
CA ALA A 260 12.08 22.13 -14.27
C ALA A 260 12.77 20.79 -14.62
N ARG A 261 13.83 20.41 -13.89
CA ARG A 261 14.65 19.21 -14.09
C ARG A 261 14.64 18.26 -12.89
N GLU A 262 13.75 18.48 -11.92
CA GLU A 262 13.68 17.67 -10.68
C GLU A 262 13.31 16.21 -10.95
N ASP A 263 12.62 15.94 -12.07
CA ASP A 263 12.28 14.60 -12.54
C ASP A 263 13.02 14.26 -13.84
N VAL A 264 13.37 12.99 -13.99
CA VAL A 264 13.87 12.46 -15.28
C VAL A 264 12.68 12.19 -16.20
N ARG A 265 12.78 12.54 -17.46
CA ARG A 265 11.68 12.45 -18.42
C ARG A 265 12.07 11.61 -19.62
N LEU A 266 11.11 10.87 -20.19
CA LEU A 266 11.26 10.14 -21.44
C LEU A 266 10.37 10.78 -22.51
N PRO A 267 10.90 11.05 -23.71
CA PRO A 267 10.09 11.52 -24.82
C PRO A 267 9.08 10.45 -25.25
N VAL A 268 7.89 10.89 -25.57
CA VAL A 268 6.78 10.04 -26.05
C VAL A 268 6.27 10.64 -27.36
N THR A 269 6.24 9.83 -28.43
CA THR A 269 5.62 10.19 -29.70
C THR A 269 4.43 9.27 -29.95
N ILE A 270 3.27 9.85 -30.24
CA ILE A 270 2.03 9.14 -30.49
C ILE A 270 1.57 9.39 -31.91
N HIS A 271 1.43 8.33 -32.70
CA HIS A 271 0.82 8.36 -34.02
C HIS A 271 -0.61 7.84 -33.93
N TRP A 272 -1.57 8.67 -34.25
CA TRP A 272 -2.99 8.37 -34.15
C TRP A 272 -3.61 8.00 -35.48
N ASN A 273 -4.08 6.77 -35.64
CA ASN A 273 -4.83 6.32 -36.81
C ASN A 273 -6.34 6.31 -36.49
N LYS A 274 -6.99 7.47 -36.69
CA LYS A 274 -8.43 7.63 -36.42
C LYS A 274 -9.31 6.63 -37.18
N PRO A 275 -9.14 6.40 -38.50
CA PRO A 275 -9.94 5.44 -39.25
C PRO A 275 -9.86 4.01 -38.69
N ALA A 276 -8.67 3.58 -38.26
CA ALA A 276 -8.44 2.25 -37.71
C ALA A 276 -8.72 2.17 -36.20
N LYS A 277 -9.09 3.27 -35.55
CA LYS A 277 -9.23 3.39 -34.10
C LYS A 277 -8.05 2.78 -33.34
N SER A 278 -6.84 3.22 -33.70
CA SER A 278 -5.59 2.69 -33.15
C SER A 278 -4.57 3.78 -32.94
N ALA A 279 -3.56 3.50 -32.14
CA ALA A 279 -2.42 4.36 -31.94
C ALA A 279 -1.11 3.56 -31.94
N THR A 280 -0.04 4.18 -32.46
CA THR A 280 1.32 3.71 -32.28
C THR A 280 2.04 4.66 -31.33
N VAL A 281 2.52 4.11 -30.21
CA VAL A 281 3.22 4.89 -29.18
C VAL A 281 4.69 4.51 -29.17
N ASN A 282 5.56 5.49 -29.41
CA ASN A 282 7.01 5.35 -29.25
C ASN A 282 7.41 5.98 -27.91
N ILE A 283 8.05 5.19 -27.04
CA ILE A 283 8.49 5.62 -25.71
C ILE A 283 9.80 4.93 -25.34
N GLY A 284 10.88 5.70 -25.10
CA GLY A 284 12.22 5.14 -25.00
C GLY A 284 12.59 4.35 -26.25
N ASP A 285 13.03 3.12 -26.08
CA ASP A 285 13.39 2.21 -27.20
C ASP A 285 12.20 1.33 -27.67
N SER A 286 10.99 1.55 -27.13
CA SER A 286 9.82 0.71 -27.39
C SER A 286 8.88 1.35 -28.40
N THR A 287 8.38 0.55 -29.36
CA THR A 287 7.29 0.90 -30.28
C THR A 287 6.10 -0.01 -29.97
N ILE A 288 4.96 0.56 -29.62
CA ILE A 288 3.77 -0.13 -29.16
C ILE A 288 2.60 0.19 -30.10
N HIS A 289 1.99 -0.84 -30.68
CA HIS A 289 0.77 -0.70 -31.49
C HIS A 289 -0.41 -1.14 -30.65
N LEU A 290 -1.45 -0.29 -30.51
CA LEU A 290 -2.64 -0.54 -29.71
C LEU A 290 -3.89 -0.26 -30.54
N ALA A 291 -4.83 -1.17 -30.51
CA ALA A 291 -6.21 -0.91 -30.89
C ALA A 291 -6.99 -0.30 -29.72
N GLU A 292 -8.12 0.32 -30.00
CA GLU A 292 -9.04 0.82 -28.97
C GLU A 292 -9.45 -0.34 -28.01
N HIS A 293 -9.39 -0.10 -26.70
CA HIS A 293 -9.65 -1.05 -25.62
C HIS A 293 -8.65 -2.21 -25.51
N GLU A 294 -7.42 -2.00 -25.94
CA GLU A 294 -6.33 -2.99 -25.86
C GLU A 294 -5.26 -2.59 -24.82
N TRP A 295 -4.83 -3.60 -24.03
CA TRP A 295 -3.66 -3.50 -23.17
C TRP A 295 -2.39 -3.91 -23.91
N SER A 296 -1.33 -3.15 -23.74
CA SER A 296 0.00 -3.58 -24.17
C SER A 296 0.50 -4.79 -23.36
N LYS A 297 1.52 -5.46 -23.88
CA LYS A 297 2.45 -6.23 -23.04
C LYS A 297 3.22 -5.27 -22.12
N TRP A 298 3.95 -5.83 -21.16
CA TRP A 298 4.93 -5.06 -20.39
C TRP A 298 5.98 -4.46 -21.32
N ILE A 299 6.26 -3.18 -21.16
CA ILE A 299 7.31 -2.46 -21.85
C ILE A 299 8.39 -2.04 -20.86
N ASN A 300 9.64 -2.11 -21.28
CA ASN A 300 10.78 -1.66 -20.50
C ASN A 300 10.99 -0.16 -20.70
N LEU A 301 11.22 0.55 -19.60
CA LEU A 301 11.47 1.98 -19.56
C LEU A 301 12.76 2.25 -18.80
N ASP A 302 13.76 2.79 -19.49
CA ASP A 302 15.08 3.08 -18.96
C ASP A 302 15.28 4.59 -18.78
N PHE A 303 15.52 5.02 -17.54
CA PHE A 303 15.69 6.42 -17.17
C PHE A 303 17.16 6.70 -16.84
N ASN A 304 17.80 7.53 -17.66
CA ASN A 304 19.21 7.90 -17.45
C ASN A 304 19.30 9.12 -16.53
N ILE A 305 19.77 8.92 -15.30
CA ILE A 305 20.07 10.01 -14.36
C ILE A 305 21.32 10.77 -14.82
N ASN A 306 22.37 10.01 -15.14
CA ASN A 306 23.62 10.48 -15.75
C ASN A 306 24.29 9.32 -16.50
N LEU A 307 25.55 9.48 -16.94
CA LEU A 307 26.27 8.42 -17.66
C LEU A 307 26.56 7.17 -16.82
N LEU A 308 26.52 7.27 -15.47
CA LEU A 308 26.86 6.19 -14.53
C LEU A 308 25.63 5.53 -13.91
N ILE A 309 24.49 6.24 -13.89
CA ILE A 309 23.29 5.81 -13.16
C ILE A 309 22.11 5.75 -14.11
N ARG A 310 21.55 4.56 -14.21
CA ARG A 310 20.30 4.29 -14.93
C ARG A 310 19.31 3.62 -14.00
N VAL A 311 18.05 4.02 -14.05
CA VAL A 311 16.95 3.41 -13.31
C VAL A 311 16.06 2.64 -14.27
N HIS A 312 15.78 1.38 -13.96
CA HIS A 312 15.04 0.47 -14.81
C HIS A 312 13.61 0.30 -14.30
N GLY A 313 12.65 0.65 -15.16
CA GLY A 313 11.24 0.50 -14.90
C GLY A 313 10.54 -0.33 -15.97
N MET A 314 9.29 -0.66 -15.70
CA MET A 314 8.38 -1.28 -16.68
C MET A 314 6.95 -0.81 -16.46
N ALA A 315 6.19 -0.69 -17.53
CA ALA A 315 4.79 -0.25 -17.50
C ALA A 315 3.93 -1.00 -18.53
N GLN A 316 2.63 -0.82 -18.43
CA GLN A 316 1.65 -1.26 -19.41
C GLN A 316 0.81 -0.07 -19.86
N LEU A 317 0.45 -0.05 -21.14
CA LEU A 317 -0.38 0.97 -21.76
C LEU A 317 -1.75 0.40 -22.07
N TYR A 318 -2.79 1.22 -21.96
CA TYR A 318 -4.15 0.88 -22.35
C TYR A 318 -4.74 2.01 -23.19
N LEU A 319 -5.15 1.71 -24.42
CA LEU A 319 -5.81 2.68 -25.28
C LEU A 319 -7.30 2.70 -24.97
N ILE A 320 -7.73 3.70 -24.17
CA ILE A 320 -9.11 3.84 -23.73
C ILE A 320 -10.02 4.23 -24.89
N GLY A 321 -9.57 5.18 -25.73
CA GLY A 321 -10.31 5.68 -26.88
C GLY A 321 -9.36 6.14 -27.98
N ALA A 322 -9.75 5.91 -29.24
CA ALA A 322 -9.03 6.36 -30.42
C ALA A 322 -9.99 6.78 -31.56
N GLY A 323 -11.26 7.05 -31.24
CA GLY A 323 -12.27 7.53 -32.16
C GLY A 323 -12.27 9.05 -32.34
N PRO A 324 -13.30 9.79 -31.85
CA PRO A 324 -13.31 11.26 -31.93
C PRO A 324 -12.19 11.89 -31.09
N GLU A 325 -11.83 11.26 -29.97
CA GLU A 325 -10.76 11.68 -29.06
C GLU A 325 -9.78 10.53 -28.85
N LEU A 326 -8.52 10.86 -28.64
CA LEU A 326 -7.53 9.89 -28.19
C LEU A 326 -7.38 9.99 -26.67
N GLN A 327 -7.46 8.83 -26.00
CA GLN A 327 -7.31 8.70 -24.57
C GLN A 327 -6.40 7.49 -24.26
N LEU A 328 -5.24 7.75 -23.69
CA LEU A 328 -4.24 6.75 -23.38
C LEU A 328 -3.95 6.74 -21.88
N TYR A 329 -4.15 5.59 -21.24
CA TYR A 329 -3.73 5.31 -19.89
C TYR A 329 -2.37 4.60 -19.90
N ILE A 330 -1.48 5.00 -18.99
CA ILE A 330 -0.22 4.29 -18.72
C ILE A 330 -0.22 3.94 -17.23
N SER A 331 0.01 2.66 -16.92
CA SER A 331 0.09 2.18 -15.55
C SER A 331 1.23 2.86 -14.77
N PRO A 332 1.20 2.83 -13.43
CA PRO A 332 2.39 3.17 -12.65
C PRO A 332 3.61 2.41 -13.16
N VAL A 333 4.76 3.10 -13.19
CA VAL A 333 6.00 2.48 -13.66
C VAL A 333 6.58 1.63 -12.54
N ASN A 334 6.42 0.32 -12.66
CA ASN A 334 6.92 -0.68 -11.73
C ASN A 334 8.45 -0.79 -11.80
N TRP A 335 9.09 -1.20 -10.73
CA TRP A 335 10.50 -1.59 -10.75
C TRP A 335 10.68 -2.90 -11.52
N ARG A 336 11.72 -2.99 -12.33
CA ARG A 336 12.04 -4.25 -13.04
C ARG A 336 12.56 -5.29 -12.05
N PRO A 337 11.93 -6.47 -11.96
CA PRO A 337 12.27 -7.47 -10.95
C PRO A 337 13.68 -8.06 -11.09
N GLU A 338 14.24 -8.07 -12.29
CA GLU A 338 15.60 -8.56 -12.56
C GLU A 338 16.69 -7.54 -12.21
N ASN A 339 16.35 -6.25 -12.11
CA ASN A 339 17.30 -5.18 -11.77
C ASN A 339 16.63 -3.99 -11.06
N PRO A 340 16.05 -4.20 -9.88
CA PRO A 340 15.36 -3.14 -9.14
C PRO A 340 16.37 -2.11 -8.58
N PRO A 341 15.95 -0.83 -8.40
CA PRO A 341 16.81 0.24 -7.84
C PRO A 341 17.28 -0.03 -6.41
N ALA A 342 16.55 -0.82 -5.65
CA ALA A 342 16.87 -1.33 -4.32
C ALA A 342 16.37 -2.77 -4.20
N PRO A 343 16.87 -3.58 -3.25
CA PRO A 343 16.37 -4.94 -3.04
C PRO A 343 14.87 -4.96 -2.78
N ILE A 344 14.14 -5.82 -3.50
CA ILE A 344 12.70 -6.08 -3.32
C ILE A 344 12.45 -7.50 -2.82
N SER A 345 13.51 -8.26 -2.59
CA SER A 345 13.44 -9.62 -2.10
C SER A 345 14.66 -9.99 -1.27
N SER A 346 14.51 -10.98 -0.41
CA SER A 346 15.59 -11.67 0.31
C SER A 346 15.50 -13.18 0.01
N PRO A 347 16.55 -13.82 -0.57
CA PRO A 347 17.74 -13.19 -1.12
C PRO A 347 17.42 -12.25 -2.29
N ALA A 348 18.31 -11.28 -2.57
CA ALA A 348 18.07 -10.29 -3.63
C ALA A 348 17.89 -10.90 -5.03
N SER A 349 18.37 -12.11 -5.27
CA SER A 349 18.20 -12.86 -6.52
C SER A 349 16.81 -13.47 -6.69
N LEU A 350 15.96 -13.53 -5.65
CA LEU A 350 14.65 -14.18 -5.72
C LEU A 350 13.72 -13.51 -6.74
N SER A 351 13.70 -12.18 -6.77
CA SER A 351 12.84 -11.45 -7.71
C SER A 351 13.22 -11.74 -9.16
N ALA A 352 14.51 -11.84 -9.46
CA ALA A 352 15.01 -12.24 -10.78
C ALA A 352 14.71 -13.71 -11.11
N ASP A 353 14.85 -14.65 -10.16
CA ASP A 353 14.48 -16.07 -10.34
C ASP A 353 12.98 -16.23 -10.68
N ILE A 354 12.13 -15.47 -10.00
CA ILE A 354 10.69 -15.46 -10.31
C ILE A 354 10.44 -14.91 -11.72
N HIS A 355 11.09 -13.79 -12.07
CA HIS A 355 10.99 -13.20 -13.41
C HIS A 355 11.46 -14.14 -14.53
N GLU A 356 12.57 -14.83 -14.33
CA GLU A 356 13.09 -15.79 -15.31
C GLU A 356 12.10 -16.92 -15.61
N ARG A 357 11.30 -17.33 -14.61
CA ARG A 357 10.34 -18.44 -14.73
C ARG A 357 8.96 -18.03 -15.21
N LEU A 358 8.48 -16.86 -14.80
CA LEU A 358 7.11 -16.40 -15.08
C LEU A 358 7.04 -15.29 -16.12
N GLY A 359 8.17 -14.64 -16.43
CA GLY A 359 8.19 -13.37 -17.15
C GLY A 359 7.93 -12.16 -16.24
N PRO A 360 7.68 -10.99 -16.82
CA PRO A 360 7.41 -9.77 -16.07
C PRO A 360 6.15 -9.91 -15.21
N TYR A 361 6.22 -9.46 -13.96
CA TYR A 361 5.10 -9.43 -13.01
C TYR A 361 5.09 -8.11 -12.24
N ARG A 362 3.95 -7.71 -11.71
CA ARG A 362 3.82 -6.46 -10.93
C ARG A 362 4.63 -6.51 -9.64
N THR A 363 5.54 -5.54 -9.52
CA THR A 363 6.36 -5.39 -8.30
C THR A 363 5.77 -4.38 -7.34
N LEU A 364 4.98 -3.41 -7.83
CA LEU A 364 4.33 -2.39 -7.02
C LEU A 364 3.47 -3.01 -5.91
N GLY A 365 3.63 -2.53 -4.66
CA GLY A 365 2.85 -2.99 -3.52
C GLY A 365 1.36 -2.63 -3.60
N TRP A 366 1.03 -1.50 -4.20
CA TRP A 366 -0.34 -1.10 -4.55
C TRP A 366 -0.60 -1.42 -6.03
N ALA A 367 -0.94 -2.67 -6.31
CA ALA A 367 -0.83 -3.22 -7.67
C ALA A 367 -1.98 -2.82 -8.60
N GLU A 368 -3.20 -2.63 -8.08
CA GLU A 368 -4.42 -2.43 -8.84
C GLU A 368 -4.70 -0.94 -9.14
N ALA A 369 -5.37 -0.68 -10.27
CA ALA A 369 -5.67 0.67 -10.77
C ALA A 369 -6.85 1.34 -10.04
N THR A 370 -6.80 1.42 -8.70
CA THR A 370 -7.86 2.04 -7.88
C THR A 370 -7.92 3.55 -8.08
N TRP A 371 -6.78 4.23 -8.08
CA TRP A 371 -6.71 5.68 -8.21
C TRP A 371 -7.26 6.19 -9.55
N PRO A 372 -6.89 5.62 -10.72
CA PRO A 372 -7.45 6.08 -11.98
C PRO A 372 -8.96 5.82 -12.10
N LEU A 373 -9.50 4.75 -11.48
CA LEU A 373 -10.95 4.57 -11.41
C LEU A 373 -11.61 5.59 -10.48
N ASN A 374 -11.02 5.86 -9.30
CA ASN A 374 -11.53 6.84 -8.35
C ASN A 374 -11.62 8.26 -8.92
N GLU A 375 -10.76 8.55 -9.89
CA GLU A 375 -10.68 9.84 -10.57
C GLU A 375 -11.34 9.88 -11.96
N ASP A 376 -12.15 8.87 -12.29
CA ASP A 376 -12.85 8.78 -13.58
C ASP A 376 -11.92 8.75 -14.83
N ARG A 377 -10.69 8.24 -14.71
CA ARG A 377 -9.73 8.10 -15.84
C ARG A 377 -9.86 6.78 -16.56
N ILE A 378 -10.39 5.77 -15.90
CA ILE A 378 -10.77 4.48 -16.48
C ILE A 378 -12.17 4.13 -16.02
N ASP A 379 -12.83 3.23 -16.74
CA ASP A 379 -14.14 2.70 -16.37
C ASP A 379 -14.05 1.45 -15.51
N GLU A 380 -15.19 0.98 -15.01
CA GLU A 380 -15.31 -0.22 -14.18
C GLU A 380 -14.82 -1.49 -14.91
N LYS A 381 -15.02 -1.57 -16.24
CA LYS A 381 -14.52 -2.69 -17.03
C LYS A 381 -13.00 -2.75 -17.02
N THR A 382 -12.38 -1.62 -17.34
CA THR A 382 -10.91 -1.49 -17.40
C THR A 382 -10.28 -1.78 -16.03
N PHE A 383 -10.90 -1.27 -14.94
CA PHE A 383 -10.48 -1.57 -13.58
C PHE A 383 -10.56 -3.07 -13.26
N MET A 384 -11.67 -3.73 -13.60
CA MET A 384 -11.82 -5.17 -13.34
C MET A 384 -10.84 -6.01 -14.17
N ASP A 385 -10.59 -5.63 -15.42
CA ASP A 385 -9.59 -6.29 -16.26
C ASP A 385 -8.17 -6.14 -15.65
N ASP A 386 -7.81 -4.94 -15.15
CA ASP A 386 -6.55 -4.67 -14.46
C ASP A 386 -6.42 -5.45 -13.15
N LEU A 387 -7.48 -5.47 -12.34
CA LEU A 387 -7.53 -6.18 -11.05
C LEU A 387 -7.35 -7.70 -11.23
N TYR A 388 -8.00 -8.29 -12.24
CA TYR A 388 -7.81 -9.73 -12.52
C TYR A 388 -6.37 -10.04 -12.93
N ARG A 389 -5.73 -9.17 -13.69
CA ARG A 389 -4.32 -9.33 -14.08
C ARG A 389 -3.39 -9.19 -12.86
N ALA A 390 -3.67 -8.25 -11.95
CA ALA A 390 -2.92 -8.11 -10.70
C ALA A 390 -3.08 -9.34 -9.81
N PHE A 391 -4.30 -9.86 -9.69
CA PHE A 391 -4.58 -11.11 -8.99
C PHE A 391 -3.78 -12.28 -9.58
N ASP A 392 -3.82 -12.43 -10.91
CA ASP A 392 -3.13 -13.54 -11.60
C ASP A 392 -1.61 -13.46 -11.41
N ASP A 393 -1.02 -12.27 -11.49
CA ASP A 393 0.41 -12.07 -11.21
C ASP A 393 0.78 -12.57 -9.79
N ARG A 394 0.01 -12.19 -8.74
CA ARG A 394 0.22 -12.63 -7.36
C ARG A 394 0.01 -14.14 -7.20
N ALA A 395 -1.10 -14.65 -7.73
CA ALA A 395 -1.43 -16.07 -7.66
C ALA A 395 -0.36 -16.96 -8.33
N GLN A 396 0.13 -16.57 -9.51
CA GLN A 396 1.17 -17.31 -10.22
C GLN A 396 2.49 -17.33 -9.46
N VAL A 397 2.90 -16.23 -8.82
CA VAL A 397 4.08 -16.20 -7.96
C VAL A 397 3.93 -17.19 -6.81
N ILE A 398 2.79 -17.19 -6.12
CA ILE A 398 2.53 -18.12 -5.00
C ILE A 398 2.54 -19.57 -5.48
N LEU A 399 1.83 -19.89 -6.58
CA LEU A 399 1.78 -21.26 -7.14
C LEU A 399 3.15 -21.75 -7.60
N GLN A 400 3.92 -20.88 -8.25
CA GLN A 400 5.28 -21.22 -8.69
C GLN A 400 6.19 -21.55 -7.48
N ARG A 401 6.08 -20.79 -6.36
CA ARG A 401 6.84 -21.10 -5.15
C ARG A 401 6.35 -22.37 -4.45
N ILE A 402 5.05 -22.65 -4.45
CA ILE A 402 4.51 -23.94 -3.99
C ILE A 402 5.14 -25.11 -4.76
N ASP A 403 5.25 -24.98 -6.07
CA ASP A 403 5.74 -26.04 -6.96
C ASP A 403 7.24 -26.32 -6.79
N THR A 404 8.03 -25.38 -6.24
CA THR A 404 9.43 -25.65 -5.90
C THR A 404 9.60 -26.73 -4.84
N LYS A 405 8.59 -26.96 -4.00
CA LYS A 405 8.61 -27.88 -2.84
C LYS A 405 9.74 -27.58 -1.82
N GLN A 406 10.41 -26.42 -1.92
CA GLN A 406 11.58 -26.06 -1.13
C GLN A 406 11.25 -25.23 0.12
N TRP A 407 10.05 -25.38 0.64
CA TRP A 407 9.54 -24.69 1.81
C TRP A 407 8.92 -25.69 2.80
N ASP A 408 8.92 -25.30 4.07
CA ASP A 408 8.18 -25.94 5.16
C ASP A 408 6.99 -25.05 5.54
N LEU A 409 7.20 -23.72 5.58
CA LEU A 409 6.20 -22.68 5.75
C LEU A 409 6.10 -21.84 4.49
N LEU A 410 4.89 -21.69 3.94
CA LEU A 410 4.63 -20.75 2.85
C LEU A 410 3.52 -19.80 3.28
N VAL A 411 3.77 -18.51 3.12
CA VAL A 411 2.77 -17.44 3.32
C VAL A 411 2.68 -16.65 2.03
N GLY A 412 1.47 -16.48 1.50
CA GLY A 412 1.23 -15.65 0.31
C GLY A 412 0.02 -14.76 0.55
N VAL A 413 0.12 -13.47 0.21
CA VAL A 413 -0.96 -12.49 0.37
C VAL A 413 -1.38 -11.92 -0.97
N ILE A 414 -2.69 -11.79 -1.17
CA ILE A 414 -3.35 -11.20 -2.34
C ILE A 414 -4.26 -10.06 -1.86
N GLU A 415 -4.06 -8.85 -2.38
CA GLU A 415 -4.76 -7.66 -1.95
C GLU A 415 -6.03 -7.35 -2.77
N SER A 416 -6.30 -8.07 -3.85
CA SER A 416 -7.39 -7.77 -4.81
C SER A 416 -8.80 -7.85 -4.21
N THR A 417 -8.99 -8.58 -3.10
CA THR A 417 -10.26 -8.62 -2.35
C THR A 417 -10.57 -7.29 -1.68
N ASP A 418 -9.57 -6.63 -1.14
CA ASP A 418 -9.66 -5.27 -0.59
C ASP A 418 -9.97 -4.26 -1.71
N ARG A 419 -9.17 -4.27 -2.78
CA ARG A 419 -9.27 -3.29 -3.87
C ARG A 419 -10.61 -3.30 -4.57
N VAL A 420 -11.20 -4.47 -4.83
CA VAL A 420 -12.52 -4.57 -5.46
C VAL A 420 -13.62 -4.03 -4.53
N GLN A 421 -13.50 -4.25 -3.22
CA GLN A 421 -14.48 -3.77 -2.25
C GLN A 421 -14.42 -2.24 -2.10
N HIS A 422 -13.23 -1.65 -2.05
CA HIS A 422 -13.09 -0.20 -2.08
C HIS A 422 -13.81 0.41 -3.29
N MET A 423 -13.64 -0.16 -4.48
CA MET A 423 -14.10 0.48 -5.71
C MET A 423 -15.53 0.12 -6.12
N MET A 424 -16.04 -1.06 -5.75
CA MET A 424 -17.30 -1.59 -6.27
C MET A 424 -18.42 -1.66 -5.23
N TRP A 425 -18.16 -1.31 -3.97
CA TRP A 425 -19.16 -1.40 -2.89
C TRP A 425 -20.43 -0.56 -3.20
N ARG A 426 -20.28 0.61 -3.81
CA ARG A 426 -21.40 1.46 -4.24
C ARG A 426 -22.39 0.77 -5.18
N LEU A 427 -21.99 -0.32 -5.85
CA LEU A 427 -22.83 -1.06 -6.79
C LEU A 427 -23.64 -2.17 -6.11
N ILE A 428 -23.34 -2.49 -4.85
CA ILE A 428 -24.11 -3.44 -4.03
C ILE A 428 -24.88 -2.76 -2.89
N ASP A 429 -24.63 -1.46 -2.63
CA ASP A 429 -25.35 -0.66 -1.63
C ASP A 429 -26.24 0.39 -2.29
N PRO A 430 -27.57 0.16 -2.42
CA PRO A 430 -28.48 1.13 -3.02
C PRO A 430 -28.62 2.46 -2.25
N THR A 431 -28.09 2.53 -1.02
CA THR A 431 -28.13 3.75 -0.19
C THR A 431 -26.87 4.61 -0.36
N HIS A 432 -25.87 4.10 -1.08
CA HIS A 432 -24.64 4.86 -1.35
C HIS A 432 -24.93 6.05 -2.29
N PRO A 433 -24.40 7.27 -2.02
CA PRO A 433 -24.62 8.45 -2.86
C PRO A 433 -24.24 8.26 -4.34
N MET A 434 -23.25 7.42 -4.62
CA MET A 434 -22.79 7.10 -5.98
C MET A 434 -23.40 5.79 -6.53
N TYR A 435 -24.53 5.30 -5.96
CA TYR A 435 -25.21 4.14 -6.50
C TYR A 435 -25.78 4.44 -7.89
N ASP A 436 -25.42 3.64 -8.87
CA ASP A 436 -25.99 3.70 -10.23
C ASP A 436 -26.62 2.35 -10.56
N LYS A 437 -27.93 2.35 -10.82
CA LYS A 437 -28.71 1.14 -11.09
C LYS A 437 -28.26 0.42 -12.37
N ALA A 438 -27.84 1.14 -13.39
CA ALA A 438 -27.40 0.55 -14.66
C ALA A 438 -26.02 -0.09 -14.50
N LEU A 439 -25.09 0.58 -13.82
CA LEU A 439 -23.79 0.01 -13.47
C LEU A 439 -23.94 -1.16 -12.50
N ALA A 440 -24.83 -1.08 -11.52
CA ALA A 440 -25.11 -2.17 -10.58
C ALA A 440 -25.65 -3.41 -11.29
N ALA A 441 -26.51 -3.25 -12.30
CA ALA A 441 -26.99 -4.36 -13.13
C ALA A 441 -25.86 -5.05 -13.92
N LYS A 442 -24.79 -4.32 -14.26
CA LYS A 442 -23.66 -4.82 -15.07
C LYS A 442 -22.49 -5.33 -14.22
N TYR A 443 -22.23 -4.69 -13.09
CA TYR A 443 -21.02 -4.90 -12.27
C TYR A 443 -21.31 -5.16 -10.79
N GLY A 444 -22.58 -5.27 -10.36
CA GLY A 444 -22.94 -5.52 -8.96
C GLY A 444 -22.46 -6.87 -8.42
N ASP A 445 -22.08 -7.79 -9.31
CA ASP A 445 -21.48 -9.07 -8.95
C ASP A 445 -19.93 -9.04 -8.91
N SER A 446 -19.28 -7.87 -9.12
CA SER A 446 -17.82 -7.77 -9.24
C SER A 446 -17.09 -8.26 -8.00
N ILE A 447 -17.56 -7.94 -6.81
CA ILE A 447 -16.97 -8.41 -5.55
C ILE A 447 -17.11 -9.94 -5.46
N GLU A 448 -18.30 -10.49 -5.74
CA GLU A 448 -18.53 -11.94 -5.76
C GLU A 448 -17.59 -12.66 -6.74
N ARG A 449 -17.40 -12.10 -7.94
CA ARG A 449 -16.50 -12.69 -8.94
C ARG A 449 -15.06 -12.79 -8.46
N VAL A 450 -14.57 -11.78 -7.72
CA VAL A 450 -13.23 -11.82 -7.13
C VAL A 450 -13.14 -12.88 -6.03
N TYR A 451 -14.15 -13.00 -5.16
CA TYR A 451 -14.19 -14.05 -4.13
C TYR A 451 -14.23 -15.45 -4.75
N ARG A 452 -14.96 -15.65 -5.85
CA ARG A 452 -14.94 -16.91 -6.60
C ARG A 452 -13.57 -17.21 -7.19
N LYS A 453 -12.89 -16.19 -7.71
CA LYS A 453 -11.50 -16.31 -8.20
C LYS A 453 -10.54 -16.70 -7.07
N CYS A 454 -10.73 -16.17 -5.84
CA CYS A 454 -10.00 -16.62 -4.65
C CYS A 454 -10.31 -18.09 -4.33
N ASP A 455 -11.58 -18.51 -4.43
CA ASP A 455 -12.00 -19.89 -4.19
C ASP A 455 -11.36 -20.86 -5.19
N ASP A 456 -11.33 -20.51 -6.48
CA ASP A 456 -10.67 -21.29 -7.53
C ASP A 456 -9.16 -21.41 -7.25
N PHE A 457 -8.49 -20.32 -6.90
CA PHE A 457 -7.07 -20.31 -6.52
C PHE A 457 -6.79 -21.17 -5.28
N ILE A 458 -7.66 -21.14 -4.26
CA ILE A 458 -7.57 -22.04 -3.09
C ILE A 458 -7.68 -23.50 -3.53
N GLY A 459 -8.59 -23.81 -4.44
CA GLY A 459 -8.71 -25.14 -5.04
C GLY A 459 -7.42 -25.60 -5.71
N GLU A 460 -6.75 -24.72 -6.46
CA GLU A 460 -5.46 -25.00 -7.07
C GLU A 460 -4.35 -25.24 -6.04
N VAL A 461 -4.31 -24.45 -4.98
CA VAL A 461 -3.36 -24.65 -3.87
C VAL A 461 -3.62 -25.99 -3.18
N MET A 462 -4.88 -26.29 -2.85
CA MET A 462 -5.26 -27.58 -2.24
C MET A 462 -4.82 -28.79 -3.07
N ALA A 463 -4.96 -28.71 -4.40
CA ALA A 463 -4.53 -29.77 -5.32
C ALA A 463 -3.00 -29.97 -5.29
N ARG A 464 -2.21 -28.88 -5.22
CA ARG A 464 -0.73 -28.93 -5.24
C ARG A 464 -0.12 -29.39 -3.93
N VAL A 465 -0.70 -28.99 -2.79
CA VAL A 465 -0.13 -29.31 -1.47
C VAL A 465 -0.68 -30.60 -0.86
N GLY A 466 -1.79 -31.08 -1.38
CA GLY A 466 -2.43 -32.34 -0.96
C GLY A 466 -3.23 -32.24 0.34
N GLN A 467 -3.77 -33.38 0.79
CA GLN A 467 -4.71 -33.44 1.92
C GLN A 467 -4.02 -33.31 3.29
N THR A 468 -2.74 -33.64 3.38
CA THR A 468 -1.99 -33.70 4.64
C THR A 468 -1.36 -32.36 5.05
N THR A 469 -1.18 -31.44 4.10
CA THR A 469 -0.65 -30.10 4.37
C THR A 469 -1.78 -29.22 4.92
N PRO A 470 -1.68 -28.72 6.15
CA PRO A 470 -2.65 -27.76 6.66
C PRO A 470 -2.60 -26.44 5.87
N ILE A 471 -3.79 -25.84 5.72
CA ILE A 471 -3.97 -24.53 5.10
C ILE A 471 -4.74 -23.65 6.10
N LEU A 472 -4.23 -22.43 6.30
CA LEU A 472 -4.93 -21.33 6.94
C LEU A 472 -5.27 -20.28 5.89
N ILE A 473 -6.51 -19.81 5.88
CA ILE A 473 -6.93 -18.61 5.16
C ILE A 473 -7.15 -17.53 6.21
N VAL A 474 -6.50 -16.39 6.04
CA VAL A 474 -6.57 -15.26 6.96
C VAL A 474 -6.89 -13.98 6.19
N SER A 475 -7.69 -13.10 6.78
CA SER A 475 -7.86 -11.72 6.34
C SER A 475 -7.61 -10.81 7.52
N ASP A 476 -7.00 -9.71 7.26
CA ASP A 476 -6.58 -8.72 8.26
C ASP A 476 -7.74 -7.88 8.79
N HIS A 477 -8.78 -7.63 7.99
CA HIS A 477 -10.01 -6.91 8.36
C HIS A 477 -11.18 -7.28 7.44
N GLY A 478 -12.38 -6.82 7.79
CA GLY A 478 -13.59 -6.83 6.98
C GLY A 478 -13.84 -5.48 6.30
N PHE A 479 -15.08 -5.20 5.86
CA PHE A 479 -15.44 -4.03 5.07
C PHE A 479 -16.78 -3.41 5.48
N HIS A 480 -16.95 -2.11 5.19
CA HIS A 480 -18.16 -1.32 5.39
C HIS A 480 -18.45 -0.42 4.18
N SER A 481 -19.69 0.05 4.06
CA SER A 481 -20.06 1.05 3.06
C SER A 481 -19.60 2.44 3.50
N PHE A 482 -18.81 3.12 2.67
CA PHE A 482 -18.35 4.50 2.90
C PHE A 482 -19.33 5.50 2.25
N ARG A 483 -20.40 5.84 2.95
CA ARG A 483 -21.47 6.74 2.45
C ARG A 483 -21.25 8.21 2.78
N GLN A 484 -20.68 8.49 3.95
CA GLN A 484 -20.52 9.84 4.49
C GLN A 484 -19.07 10.08 4.96
N SER A 485 -18.50 11.21 4.52
CA SER A 485 -17.18 11.71 4.92
C SER A 485 -17.30 12.58 6.16
N VAL A 486 -16.46 12.36 7.18
CA VAL A 486 -16.43 13.10 8.43
C VAL A 486 -15.15 13.92 8.55
N ASN A 487 -15.28 15.24 8.76
CA ASN A 487 -14.18 16.18 8.92
C ASN A 487 -13.84 16.39 10.41
N LEU A 488 -12.95 15.57 10.94
CA LEU A 488 -12.58 15.63 12.37
C LEU A 488 -11.93 16.95 12.76
N ASN A 489 -11.02 17.50 11.94
CA ASN A 489 -10.40 18.80 12.25
C ASN A 489 -11.40 19.94 12.24
N THR A 490 -12.37 19.93 11.32
CA THR A 490 -13.46 20.93 11.32
C THR A 490 -14.30 20.84 12.58
N TRP A 491 -14.60 19.61 13.04
CA TRP A 491 -15.28 19.39 14.31
C TRP A 491 -14.43 19.90 15.50
N LEU A 492 -13.12 19.60 15.54
CA LEU A 492 -12.21 20.10 16.58
C LEU A 492 -12.15 21.63 16.63
N VAL A 493 -12.22 22.30 15.47
CA VAL A 493 -12.31 23.77 15.39
C VAL A 493 -13.62 24.27 15.99
N GLN A 494 -14.77 23.67 15.64
CA GLN A 494 -16.08 24.07 16.16
C GLN A 494 -16.20 23.85 17.67
N GLU A 495 -15.57 22.79 18.20
CA GLU A 495 -15.56 22.46 19.62
C GLU A 495 -14.48 23.23 20.44
N GLY A 496 -13.68 24.09 19.78
CA GLY A 496 -12.66 24.92 20.42
C GLY A 496 -11.41 24.16 20.90
N PHE A 497 -11.12 22.99 20.32
CA PHE A 497 -9.87 22.26 20.55
C PHE A 497 -8.78 22.59 19.54
N MET A 498 -9.15 23.06 18.36
CA MET A 498 -8.23 23.49 17.31
C MET A 498 -8.54 24.93 16.91
N ALA A 499 -7.52 25.72 16.67
CA ALA A 499 -7.63 27.10 16.21
C ALA A 499 -7.03 27.25 14.81
N ILE A 500 -7.74 27.99 13.95
CA ILE A 500 -7.28 28.31 12.59
C ILE A 500 -7.24 29.82 12.39
N GLN A 501 -6.28 30.30 11.59
CA GLN A 501 -6.10 31.70 11.27
C GLN A 501 -6.18 31.93 9.77
N GLY A 502 -6.73 33.07 9.36
CA GLY A 502 -6.77 33.46 7.95
C GLY A 502 -7.71 32.65 7.09
N ARG A 503 -7.40 32.58 5.79
CA ARG A 503 -8.20 31.84 4.81
C ARG A 503 -7.95 30.35 4.93
N GLN A 504 -9.01 29.54 4.77
CA GLN A 504 -8.88 28.09 4.63
C GLN A 504 -7.95 27.78 3.45
N PRO A 505 -6.92 26.90 3.62
CA PRO A 505 -6.13 26.42 2.50
C PRO A 505 -6.99 25.62 1.54
N GLY A 506 -6.50 25.44 0.32
CA GLY A 506 -7.11 24.54 -0.65
C GLY A 506 -7.10 23.09 -0.20
N ASP A 507 -7.79 22.24 -0.95
CA ASP A 507 -7.83 20.80 -0.68
C ASP A 507 -6.42 20.18 -0.74
N LYS A 508 -6.15 19.30 0.21
CA LYS A 508 -4.91 18.53 0.27
C LYS A 508 -4.94 17.40 -0.76
N LYS A 509 -3.81 17.14 -1.40
CA LYS A 509 -3.64 16.06 -2.37
C LYS A 509 -2.74 14.97 -1.79
N LEU A 510 -3.02 13.71 -2.10
CA LEU A 510 -2.14 12.59 -1.71
C LEU A 510 -0.71 12.79 -2.27
N GLN A 511 -0.60 13.42 -3.43
CA GLN A 511 0.69 13.77 -4.04
C GLN A 511 1.54 14.70 -3.15
N ASP A 512 0.92 15.56 -2.35
CA ASP A 512 1.62 16.48 -1.44
C ASP A 512 2.42 15.72 -0.37
N LEU A 513 1.94 14.55 0.05
CA LEU A 513 2.64 13.66 0.98
C LEU A 513 4.00 13.18 0.42
N PHE A 514 4.05 12.86 -0.87
CA PHE A 514 5.26 12.34 -1.52
C PHE A 514 6.22 13.44 -1.97
N ALA A 515 5.73 14.67 -2.15
CA ALA A 515 6.54 15.80 -2.59
C ALA A 515 7.51 16.32 -1.50
N GLY A 516 7.34 15.89 -0.24
CA GLY A 516 8.21 16.29 0.88
C GLY A 516 8.19 17.79 1.21
N GLY A 517 7.17 18.50 0.78
CA GLY A 517 7.05 19.95 0.91
C GLY A 517 5.65 20.50 0.74
N GLY A 518 4.62 19.65 0.90
CA GLY A 518 3.23 20.09 0.88
C GLY A 518 2.93 21.09 1.99
N THR A 519 2.05 22.02 1.71
CA THR A 519 1.60 23.05 2.66
C THR A 519 0.56 22.45 3.61
N PHE A 520 1.06 21.56 4.50
CA PHE A 520 0.24 21.02 5.58
C PHE A 520 0.16 22.05 6.71
N TRP A 521 -1.03 22.24 7.27
CA TRP A 521 -1.25 23.06 8.49
C TRP A 521 -1.00 24.56 8.36
N GLU A 522 -0.95 25.15 7.16
CA GLU A 522 -0.61 26.57 6.93
C GLU A 522 -1.42 27.58 7.75
N ASN A 523 -2.68 27.24 8.02
CA ASN A 523 -3.62 28.10 8.70
C ASN A 523 -3.88 27.71 10.16
N VAL A 524 -3.14 26.76 10.71
CA VAL A 524 -3.33 26.30 12.10
C VAL A 524 -2.59 27.25 13.06
N ASP A 525 -3.31 27.77 14.03
CA ASP A 525 -2.72 28.46 15.18
C ASP A 525 -2.38 27.44 16.28
N TRP A 526 -1.15 26.97 16.25
CA TRP A 526 -0.65 25.99 17.22
C TRP A 526 -0.60 26.53 18.64
N THR A 527 -0.52 27.86 18.83
CA THR A 527 -0.49 28.46 20.15
C THR A 527 -1.84 28.41 20.87
N HIS A 528 -2.92 28.12 20.15
CA HIS A 528 -4.28 27.96 20.67
C HIS A 528 -4.88 26.58 20.34
N THR A 529 -4.12 25.67 19.72
CA THR A 529 -4.58 24.32 19.34
C THR A 529 -4.21 23.31 20.41
N LYS A 530 -5.21 22.70 21.07
CA LYS A 530 -5.05 21.66 22.10
C LYS A 530 -5.02 20.25 21.54
N ALA A 531 -5.71 20.01 20.42
CA ALA A 531 -5.78 18.71 19.76
C ALA A 531 -5.96 18.87 18.26
N TYR A 532 -5.50 17.87 17.49
CA TYR A 532 -5.60 17.82 16.03
C TYR A 532 -5.78 16.37 15.56
N ALA A 533 -6.43 16.17 14.41
CA ALA A 533 -6.63 14.87 13.80
C ALA A 533 -5.75 14.70 12.55
N MET A 534 -5.15 13.53 12.40
CA MET A 534 -4.41 13.09 11.22
C MET A 534 -4.48 11.57 11.14
N GLY A 535 -4.49 11.00 9.91
CA GLY A 535 -4.69 9.55 9.73
C GLY A 535 -6.16 9.17 9.80
N LEU A 536 -6.41 7.86 9.91
CA LEU A 536 -7.73 7.26 9.83
C LEU A 536 -8.34 7.05 11.23
N GLY A 537 -8.91 8.14 11.79
CA GLY A 537 -9.59 8.11 13.08
C GLY A 537 -8.68 8.39 14.28
N GLN A 538 -7.53 9.02 14.07
CA GLN A 538 -6.58 9.35 15.12
C GLN A 538 -6.71 10.82 15.55
N ILE A 539 -6.76 11.06 16.86
CA ILE A 539 -6.70 12.41 17.45
C ILE A 539 -5.51 12.48 18.40
N TYR A 540 -4.66 13.46 18.17
CA TYR A 540 -3.47 13.75 18.95
C TYR A 540 -3.72 14.95 19.87
N VAL A 541 -3.26 14.85 21.11
CA VAL A 541 -3.19 16.00 22.02
C VAL A 541 -1.87 16.72 21.75
N ASN A 542 -1.94 18.05 21.56
CA ASN A 542 -0.77 18.90 21.30
C ASN A 542 0.04 19.13 22.60
N LEU A 543 0.84 18.11 22.97
CA LEU A 543 1.52 18.01 24.26
C LEU A 543 2.77 18.89 24.33
N LEU A 544 2.87 19.66 25.40
CA LEU A 544 4.06 20.42 25.74
C LEU A 544 5.26 19.48 25.99
N GLY A 545 6.36 19.71 25.28
CA GLY A 545 7.58 18.90 25.36
C GLY A 545 7.62 17.65 24.47
N ARG A 546 6.54 17.37 23.72
CA ARG A 546 6.52 16.33 22.68
C ARG A 546 6.36 16.94 21.29
N GLU A 547 5.33 17.77 21.09
CA GLU A 547 5.12 18.50 19.84
C GLU A 547 5.91 19.81 19.82
N GLY A 548 6.38 20.22 18.63
CA GLY A 548 7.21 21.41 18.42
C GLY A 548 6.57 22.71 18.93
N HIS A 549 5.24 22.80 18.88
CA HIS A 549 4.45 23.91 19.42
C HIS A 549 3.40 23.40 20.42
N GLY A 550 3.73 22.39 21.21
CA GLY A 550 2.83 21.81 22.20
C GLY A 550 2.43 22.78 23.30
N ILE A 551 1.14 22.84 23.65
CA ILE A 551 0.59 23.76 24.65
C ILE A 551 -0.10 23.07 25.83
N VAL A 552 -0.48 21.80 25.67
CA VAL A 552 -1.16 21.04 26.74
C VAL A 552 -0.10 20.44 27.67
N ALA A 553 -0.11 20.83 28.93
CA ALA A 553 0.80 20.23 29.90
C ALA A 553 0.48 18.71 30.06
N PRO A 554 1.49 17.85 30.25
CA PRO A 554 1.26 16.41 30.45
C PRO A 554 0.24 16.09 31.54
N ALA A 555 0.22 16.87 32.62
CA ALA A 555 -0.74 16.71 33.72
C ALA A 555 -2.19 17.01 33.32
N ASP A 556 -2.43 17.83 32.29
CA ASP A 556 -3.75 18.22 31.82
C ASP A 556 -4.26 17.33 30.67
N SER A 557 -3.39 16.47 30.13
CA SER A 557 -3.69 15.61 28.96
C SER A 557 -4.94 14.74 29.16
N ASP A 558 -5.06 14.10 30.32
CA ASP A 558 -6.21 13.25 30.65
C ASP A 558 -7.53 14.02 30.71
N ALA A 559 -7.52 15.27 31.21
CA ALA A 559 -8.71 16.11 31.25
C ALA A 559 -9.16 16.51 29.83
N VAL A 560 -8.20 16.82 28.94
CA VAL A 560 -8.48 17.10 27.51
C VAL A 560 -9.05 15.86 26.85
N GLN A 561 -8.42 14.70 27.02
CA GLN A 561 -8.89 13.42 26.44
C GLN A 561 -10.31 13.08 26.92
N ASN A 562 -10.57 13.15 28.23
CA ASN A 562 -11.90 12.86 28.81
C ASN A 562 -12.99 13.76 28.23
N THR A 563 -12.67 15.06 28.04
CA THR A 563 -13.61 16.02 27.44
C THR A 563 -13.86 15.67 25.96
N LEU A 564 -12.80 15.35 25.19
CA LEU A 564 -12.94 14.89 23.81
C LEU A 564 -13.78 13.63 23.69
N VAL A 565 -13.51 12.59 24.51
CA VAL A 565 -14.27 11.33 24.54
C VAL A 565 -15.75 11.59 24.76
N GLY A 566 -16.08 12.41 25.79
CA GLY A 566 -17.48 12.71 26.10
C GLY A 566 -18.21 13.41 24.97
N ARG A 567 -17.57 14.37 24.27
CA ARG A 567 -18.16 15.09 23.16
C ARG A 567 -18.24 14.24 21.88
N LEU A 568 -17.20 13.47 21.57
CA LEU A 568 -17.18 12.57 20.41
C LEU A 568 -18.30 11.53 20.48
N LEU A 569 -18.50 10.90 21.63
CA LEU A 569 -19.55 9.87 21.82
C LEU A 569 -20.99 10.43 21.66
N THR A 570 -21.16 11.74 21.72
CA THR A 570 -22.45 12.43 21.49
C THR A 570 -22.57 13.06 20.10
N MET A 571 -21.54 12.89 19.27
CA MET A 571 -21.51 13.46 17.92
C MET A 571 -22.54 12.82 17.02
N THR A 572 -23.42 13.62 16.44
CA THR A 572 -24.47 13.19 15.53
C THR A 572 -24.39 13.89 14.18
N ASP A 573 -24.87 13.23 13.14
CA ASP A 573 -25.00 13.80 11.81
C ASP A 573 -26.02 14.96 11.84
N PRO A 574 -25.62 16.18 11.46
CA PRO A 574 -26.52 17.35 11.52
C PRO A 574 -27.79 17.23 10.69
N LYS A 575 -27.81 16.36 9.67
CA LYS A 575 -28.96 16.19 8.77
C LYS A 575 -29.91 15.09 9.23
N THR A 576 -29.37 13.99 9.74
CA THR A 576 -30.15 12.77 10.06
C THR A 576 -30.34 12.55 11.55
N ASN A 577 -29.58 13.26 12.38
CA ASN A 577 -29.43 13.02 13.82
C ASN A 577 -28.94 11.61 14.18
N ALA A 578 -28.38 10.88 13.21
CA ALA A 578 -27.79 9.57 13.46
C ALA A 578 -26.46 9.70 14.24
N ARG A 579 -26.20 8.76 15.10
CA ARG A 579 -24.93 8.66 15.81
C ARG A 579 -23.81 8.34 14.83
N MET A 580 -22.69 9.08 14.89
CA MET A 580 -21.57 8.90 13.98
C MET A 580 -20.40 8.14 14.58
N ILE A 581 -20.27 8.11 15.91
CA ILE A 581 -19.16 7.49 16.65
C ILE A 581 -19.69 6.32 17.46
N ASP A 582 -19.21 5.11 17.19
CA ASP A 582 -19.56 3.91 17.95
C ASP A 582 -18.70 3.75 19.21
N ALA A 583 -17.41 4.07 19.07
CA ALA A 583 -16.47 3.95 20.18
C ALA A 583 -15.35 4.99 20.10
N VAL A 584 -14.75 5.31 21.22
CA VAL A 584 -13.52 6.09 21.34
C VAL A 584 -12.60 5.36 22.29
N TYR A 585 -11.41 5.02 21.85
CA TYR A 585 -10.42 4.28 22.62
C TYR A 585 -9.28 5.20 23.02
N LYS A 586 -8.89 5.16 24.29
CA LYS A 586 -7.67 5.84 24.74
C LYS A 586 -6.46 4.97 24.42
N ARG A 587 -5.37 5.60 24.02
CA ARG A 587 -4.09 4.95 23.69
C ARG A 587 -3.65 3.94 24.76
N ASP A 588 -3.64 4.36 26.01
CA ASP A 588 -3.08 3.58 27.11
C ASP A 588 -3.96 2.37 27.52
N ASP A 589 -5.24 2.36 27.08
CA ASP A 589 -6.15 1.23 27.25
C ASP A 589 -5.92 0.14 26.20
N ILE A 590 -5.48 0.53 24.98
CA ILE A 590 -5.44 -0.37 23.81
C ILE A 590 -4.02 -0.77 23.40
N TYR A 591 -3.00 0.03 23.71
CA TYR A 591 -1.63 -0.23 23.33
C TYR A 591 -0.70 -0.37 24.53
N LYS A 592 0.34 -1.20 24.37
CA LYS A 592 1.44 -1.35 25.33
C LYS A 592 2.73 -1.56 24.58
N GLY A 593 3.80 -0.90 25.00
CA GLY A 593 5.12 -1.10 24.37
C GLY A 593 5.98 0.15 24.34
N PRO A 594 7.18 0.06 23.77
CA PRO A 594 8.18 1.13 23.77
C PRO A 594 7.84 2.29 22.83
N PHE A 595 6.87 2.14 21.90
CA PHE A 595 6.54 3.13 20.87
C PHE A 595 5.27 3.94 21.18
N LEU A 596 4.73 3.88 22.41
CA LEU A 596 3.48 4.56 22.79
C LEU A 596 3.49 6.07 22.49
N GLN A 597 4.65 6.72 22.58
CA GLN A 597 4.77 8.17 22.28
C GLN A 597 4.45 8.52 20.82
N ASN A 598 4.50 7.55 19.90
CA ASN A 598 4.18 7.76 18.49
C ASN A 598 2.69 7.61 18.19
N ALA A 599 1.95 6.92 19.06
CA ALA A 599 0.51 6.74 18.94
C ALA A 599 -0.28 8.02 19.23
N SER A 600 -1.46 8.13 18.63
CA SER A 600 -2.47 9.13 19.01
C SER A 600 -3.01 8.87 20.41
N GLU A 601 -3.44 9.93 21.12
CA GLU A 601 -4.11 9.78 22.42
C GLU A 601 -5.46 9.11 22.31
N LEU A 602 -6.18 9.32 21.18
CA LEU A 602 -7.50 8.73 20.95
C LEU A 602 -7.53 8.07 19.57
N GLN A 603 -8.10 6.86 19.52
CA GLN A 603 -8.53 6.16 18.30
C GLN A 603 -10.04 6.13 18.25
N ILE A 604 -10.63 6.59 17.16
CA ILE A 604 -12.08 6.64 16.96
C ILE A 604 -12.53 5.42 16.16
N GLY A 605 -13.64 4.80 16.59
CA GLY A 605 -14.41 3.84 15.81
C GLY A 605 -15.69 4.51 15.32
N LEU A 606 -15.78 4.80 14.02
CA LEU A 606 -16.97 5.36 13.39
C LEU A 606 -18.04 4.28 13.17
N ALA A 607 -19.29 4.71 13.17
CA ALA A 607 -20.46 3.88 12.87
C ALA A 607 -20.52 3.53 11.38
N ASP A 608 -21.24 2.45 11.04
CA ASP A 608 -21.42 2.01 9.65
C ASP A 608 -21.93 3.15 8.74
N GLY A 609 -21.30 3.32 7.60
CA GLY A 609 -21.57 4.35 6.62
C GLY A 609 -20.80 5.65 6.80
N TYR A 610 -20.12 5.87 7.92
CA TYR A 610 -19.29 7.05 8.18
C TYR A 610 -17.81 6.68 8.16
N ARG A 611 -16.99 7.53 7.56
CA ARG A 611 -15.54 7.37 7.51
C ARG A 611 -14.88 8.74 7.58
N VAL A 612 -13.71 8.84 8.20
CA VAL A 612 -12.91 10.07 8.18
C VAL A 612 -12.64 10.50 6.75
N SER A 613 -12.83 11.78 6.45
CA SER A 613 -12.60 12.32 5.10
C SER A 613 -11.12 12.25 4.70
N TRP A 614 -10.85 12.16 3.41
CA TRP A 614 -9.48 12.24 2.86
C TRP A 614 -8.78 13.54 3.28
N GLN A 615 -9.53 14.64 3.38
CA GLN A 615 -8.99 15.92 3.82
C GLN A 615 -8.53 15.89 5.28
N SER A 616 -9.36 15.36 6.19
CA SER A 616 -8.97 15.20 7.61
C SER A 616 -7.84 14.21 7.79
N THR A 617 -7.78 13.15 7.00
CA THR A 617 -6.67 12.17 7.02
C THR A 617 -5.33 12.86 6.76
N LEU A 618 -5.31 13.86 5.88
CA LEU A 618 -4.13 14.67 5.56
C LEU A 618 -4.02 15.97 6.39
N GLY A 619 -4.78 16.10 7.47
CA GLY A 619 -4.73 17.27 8.37
C GLY A 619 -5.58 18.46 7.93
N GLY A 620 -6.35 18.36 6.86
CA GLY A 620 -7.22 19.44 6.39
C GLY A 620 -8.46 19.65 7.27
N SER A 621 -9.04 20.86 7.18
CA SER A 621 -10.25 21.27 7.90
C SER A 621 -11.26 21.95 6.95
N PRO A 622 -11.78 21.24 5.92
CA PRO A 622 -12.70 21.83 4.95
C PRO A 622 -14.04 22.22 5.62
N PRO A 623 -14.85 23.12 5.01
CA PRO A 623 -16.12 23.55 5.57
C PRO A 623 -17.11 22.37 5.76
N GLY A 624 -17.80 22.36 6.90
CA GLY A 624 -18.80 21.36 7.25
C GLY A 624 -18.20 20.08 7.86
N ILE A 625 -18.94 19.48 8.81
CA ILE A 625 -18.49 18.29 9.54
C ILE A 625 -18.71 17.03 8.73
N VAL A 626 -19.86 16.93 8.02
CA VAL A 626 -20.29 15.73 7.29
C VAL A 626 -20.74 16.10 5.88
N TYR A 627 -20.31 15.30 4.91
CA TYR A 627 -20.78 15.41 3.53
C TYR A 627 -20.82 14.04 2.85
N PRO A 628 -21.71 13.87 1.84
CA PRO A 628 -21.82 12.59 1.14
C PRO A 628 -20.53 12.25 0.41
N ASN A 629 -20.15 10.98 0.44
CA ASN A 629 -19.02 10.48 -0.34
C ASN A 629 -19.39 10.41 -1.83
N MET A 630 -18.86 11.35 -2.61
CA MET A 630 -19.05 11.45 -4.06
C MET A 630 -17.85 10.90 -4.85
N LYS A 631 -17.08 9.99 -4.24
CA LYS A 631 -15.95 9.29 -4.88
C LYS A 631 -16.34 7.84 -5.18
N LYS A 632 -15.67 7.24 -6.17
CA LYS A 632 -15.85 5.81 -6.48
C LYS A 632 -15.21 4.89 -5.44
N TRP A 633 -14.31 5.41 -4.62
CA TRP A 633 -13.85 4.75 -3.38
C TRP A 633 -15.01 4.70 -2.38
N SER A 634 -15.75 3.60 -2.40
CA SER A 634 -17.10 3.51 -1.86
C SER A 634 -17.28 2.47 -0.74
N GLY A 635 -16.39 1.51 -0.64
CA GLY A 635 -16.23 0.65 0.53
C GLY A 635 -14.96 1.02 1.26
N ASP A 636 -14.94 0.83 2.58
CA ASP A 636 -13.78 1.11 3.39
C ASP A 636 -13.80 0.29 4.70
N HIS A 637 -12.66 0.24 5.37
CA HIS A 637 -12.48 -0.41 6.67
C HIS A 637 -11.82 0.56 7.68
N GLY A 638 -11.07 1.54 7.16
CA GLY A 638 -10.38 2.53 7.95
C GLY A 638 -11.30 3.43 8.74
N SER A 639 -10.93 3.71 9.98
CA SER A 639 -11.68 4.50 10.97
C SER A 639 -13.00 3.90 11.48
N TYR A 640 -13.41 2.70 11.06
CA TYR A 640 -14.55 1.98 11.67
C TYR A 640 -14.18 1.35 13.02
N ASP A 641 -15.18 0.99 13.81
CA ASP A 641 -14.94 0.25 15.04
C ASP A 641 -14.37 -1.15 14.71
N TYR A 642 -13.18 -1.45 15.25
CA TYR A 642 -12.47 -2.71 14.99
C TYR A 642 -13.31 -3.95 15.36
N LYS A 643 -14.22 -3.84 16.36
CA LYS A 643 -15.11 -4.95 16.76
C LYS A 643 -16.09 -5.34 15.68
N GLN A 644 -16.42 -4.43 14.78
CA GLN A 644 -17.37 -4.65 13.68
C GLN A 644 -16.66 -4.95 12.35
N THR A 645 -15.32 -4.82 12.31
CA THR A 645 -14.50 -4.88 11.10
C THR A 645 -13.62 -6.13 11.06
N SER A 646 -14.04 -7.23 11.71
CA SER A 646 -13.27 -8.48 11.74
C SER A 646 -12.99 -9.03 10.35
N GLY A 647 -11.78 -9.55 10.14
CA GLY A 647 -11.41 -10.32 8.97
C GLY A 647 -11.93 -11.76 9.00
N THR A 648 -11.50 -12.57 8.03
CA THR A 648 -11.90 -13.97 7.85
C THR A 648 -10.80 -14.92 8.34
N LEU A 649 -11.20 -15.96 9.06
CA LEU A 649 -10.34 -17.10 9.40
C LEU A 649 -11.00 -18.40 8.93
N ILE A 650 -10.30 -19.20 8.10
CA ILE A 650 -10.64 -20.57 7.77
C ILE A 650 -9.40 -21.43 8.01
N SER A 651 -9.56 -22.54 8.71
CA SER A 651 -8.50 -23.51 8.97
C SER A 651 -8.91 -24.89 8.54
N SER A 652 -7.99 -25.62 7.88
CA SER A 652 -8.16 -27.05 7.60
C SER A 652 -7.90 -27.93 8.83
N ARG A 653 -7.56 -27.34 9.97
CA ARG A 653 -7.41 -28.00 11.27
C ARG A 653 -8.43 -27.46 12.27
N PRO A 654 -8.86 -28.26 13.24
CA PRO A 654 -9.67 -27.76 14.33
C PRO A 654 -8.94 -26.63 15.09
N LEU A 655 -9.66 -25.56 15.37
CA LEU A 655 -9.19 -24.40 16.15
C LEU A 655 -9.59 -24.55 17.62
N ALA A 656 -8.70 -24.14 18.52
CA ALA A 656 -8.98 -24.06 19.95
C ALA A 656 -9.76 -22.76 20.27
N GLY A 657 -10.74 -22.85 21.17
CA GLY A 657 -11.55 -21.69 21.58
C GLY A 657 -12.50 -21.18 20.50
N ASP A 658 -13.24 -20.13 20.83
CA ASP A 658 -14.27 -19.54 19.95
C ASP A 658 -13.86 -18.17 19.39
N HIS A 659 -12.76 -17.60 19.89
CA HIS A 659 -12.24 -16.31 19.49
C HIS A 659 -10.79 -16.45 18.97
N ALA A 660 -10.47 -15.71 17.92
CA ALA A 660 -9.13 -15.61 17.37
C ALA A 660 -8.87 -14.16 16.93
N ASP A 661 -7.64 -13.71 17.08
CA ASP A 661 -7.17 -12.39 16.70
C ASP A 661 -6.03 -12.51 15.67
N ILE A 662 -5.82 -11.48 14.87
CA ILE A 662 -4.75 -11.47 13.84
C ILE A 662 -3.36 -11.70 14.48
N MET A 663 -3.15 -11.24 15.72
CA MET A 663 -1.91 -11.47 16.48
C MET A 663 -1.68 -12.94 16.84
N ASP A 664 -2.72 -13.76 16.87
CA ASP A 664 -2.64 -15.17 17.25
C ASP A 664 -2.01 -16.05 16.17
N ILE A 665 -1.91 -15.55 14.93
CA ILE A 665 -1.36 -16.31 13.81
C ILE A 665 0.13 -16.58 14.01
N ALA A 666 0.91 -15.57 14.39
CA ALA A 666 2.35 -15.70 14.64
C ALA A 666 2.69 -16.81 15.66
N PRO A 667 2.18 -16.80 16.91
CA PRO A 667 2.47 -17.85 17.88
C PRO A 667 1.86 -19.20 17.49
N THR A 668 0.78 -19.22 16.70
CA THR A 668 0.20 -20.46 16.16
C THR A 668 1.15 -21.16 15.22
N VAL A 669 1.75 -20.42 14.27
CA VAL A 669 2.74 -20.95 13.33
C VAL A 669 3.98 -21.45 14.09
N LEU A 670 4.50 -20.66 15.03
CA LEU A 670 5.66 -21.06 15.83
C LEU A 670 5.40 -22.36 16.60
N LYS A 671 4.24 -22.44 17.30
CA LYS A 671 3.84 -23.65 18.03
C LYS A 671 3.68 -24.86 17.10
N TYR A 672 3.10 -24.68 15.92
CA TYR A 672 2.94 -25.75 14.93
C TYR A 672 4.28 -26.40 14.56
N PHE A 673 5.34 -25.59 14.41
CA PHE A 673 6.68 -26.12 14.15
C PHE A 673 7.46 -26.48 15.40
N GLY A 674 6.90 -26.36 16.61
CA GLY A 674 7.60 -26.63 17.86
C GLY A 674 8.71 -25.62 18.15
N VAL A 675 8.60 -24.42 17.60
CA VAL A 675 9.53 -23.30 17.86
C VAL A 675 9.07 -22.57 19.12
N PRO A 676 9.97 -22.27 20.08
CA PRO A 676 9.62 -21.48 21.25
C PRO A 676 9.01 -20.13 20.88
N ILE A 677 7.90 -19.80 21.51
CA ILE A 677 7.23 -18.50 21.32
C ILE A 677 7.96 -17.44 22.14
N PRO A 678 8.46 -16.36 21.53
CA PRO A 678 9.07 -15.24 22.25
C PRO A 678 8.10 -14.60 23.26
N SER A 679 8.62 -14.17 24.40
CA SER A 679 7.82 -13.62 25.52
C SER A 679 7.21 -12.24 25.25
N ASP A 680 7.68 -11.55 24.21
CA ASP A 680 7.19 -10.24 23.77
C ASP A 680 5.97 -10.32 22.83
N ILE A 681 5.61 -11.52 22.35
CA ILE A 681 4.39 -11.78 21.58
C ILE A 681 3.17 -11.65 22.50
N ASP A 682 2.14 -10.91 22.03
CA ASP A 682 0.88 -10.72 22.76
C ASP A 682 -0.18 -11.78 22.40
N GLY A 683 -0.13 -12.28 21.16
CA GLY A 683 -1.05 -13.28 20.65
C GLY A 683 -0.88 -14.65 21.32
N LYS A 684 -1.89 -15.52 21.15
CA LYS A 684 -1.94 -16.88 21.70
C LYS A 684 -2.16 -17.91 20.60
N PRO A 685 -1.53 -19.09 20.69
CA PRO A 685 -1.77 -20.15 19.70
C PRO A 685 -3.23 -20.62 19.68
N ILE A 686 -3.82 -20.74 18.50
CA ILE A 686 -5.21 -21.16 18.27
C ILE A 686 -5.34 -22.63 17.85
N PHE A 687 -4.24 -23.40 17.74
CA PHE A 687 -4.23 -24.88 17.63
C PHE A 687 -2.91 -25.49 18.09
#